data_910a5c6f2cfd268f13f98e3e2c6999a5
#
_entry.id   910a5c6f2cfd268f13f98e3e2c6999a5
#
_cell.length_a   1.000
_cell.length_b   1.000
_cell.length_c   1.000
_cell.angle_alpha   90.00
_cell.angle_beta   90.00
_cell.angle_gamma   90.00
#
_symmetry.space_group_name_H-M   'P 1'
#
loop_
_entity.id
_entity.type
_entity.pdbx_description
1 polymer ?
#
loop_
_entity_poly.entity_id
_entity_poly.type
_entity_poly.pdbx_seq_one_letter_code
_entity_poly.pdbx_strand_id
1 'polypeptide(L)'
;MAARKTTKPKSETSAPRTRKKAEPTPEVQESAGLSRAAWGAIWAGLGVLALLALLPIDGALLRWLHRFIGGFIGRGGLLLPFALFALSALLFLRPKGPVRLRGACIGLLPVLFGGIVHAITCANEYDFSMKTIRNLLETGMESHSGGLFSGMLYIVLEWALSSAGALIVLLLLTFAAIMVACRITPMMLIDMFRPPEYEYEDEEERARYEEPVQLPNVHEVAREINAAHAQKREERRARRQASDFDIPIDSNPPGEDKPGGAIPPVYPPHEEGKPLAPDEYLRGLKKPCEEKREEQPDSIMELVANRADEPEDEPEVEAAPAEPAKPAAKPKKAEGLSEDEQAAMNDAMDESQKTPAPVYAYPPIDLLTQGKHTSVAGAEAELRESSACLLDTLESFNIDAQIIGIVRGPSVTRFELTIPRGIKISRVSALSDDIALALGAANVRIAPIPDKSAVGIEVPNKTVNTVFIRECIGSNAFANAKSRLSFAVGKDITGRPVIGDIAKMPHMLIAGTTGSGKSVCINSMLISLLYKSTPEEVRLIMVDPKMVELGNYNGIPHLLIPVVTDPKKAAGALNWAVGEMERRYKLFADHQVRNLVGYNDLMRAEKAKAEAAAAEGETATAEQYQVLPQIVIVIDELADLMMVAAKEVENSICRIAQKARAAGMHLVVATQRPSSDVITGIMKANIPSRIAFAVASQIESRIILDTTGAEKLIGKGDMLYAPLGEGKPLRVQGCFISNEEIESVIEKIKETSTAEYSEEILEHIERQAEQTDSKSGGSSGDPGEDEDEMIEEAIDVIMESRQASTSMLQRRLKLGYSRAARIIDQIEERGIIGPFEGSKPRQILISREEWQEMKLRRNMPIE
;
A
#
# COMPACT_ATOMS: atom_id res chain seq x y z
N MET A 1 -22.94 -51.49 46.44
CA MET A 1 -22.27 -52.69 45.89
C MET A 1 -21.69 -52.22 44.54
N ALA A 2 -20.42 -52.01 44.51
CA ALA A 2 -19.34 -52.73 43.81
C ALA A 2 -19.34 -52.35 42.30
N ALA A 3 -18.28 -52.01 41.63
CA ALA A 3 -16.85 -51.84 41.95
C ALA A 3 -16.16 -51.20 40.68
N ARG A 4 -15.23 -50.35 40.98
CA ARG A 4 -14.08 -49.97 40.14
C ARG A 4 -13.51 -51.05 39.21
N LYS A 5 -13.09 -50.59 38.02
CA LYS A 5 -11.74 -50.98 37.53
C LYS A 5 -11.19 -49.98 36.51
N THR A 6 -10.08 -49.40 36.85
CA THR A 6 -9.11 -48.66 36.06
C THR A 6 -8.30 -49.59 35.19
N THR A 7 -7.95 -49.21 33.91
CA THR A 7 -6.67 -49.61 33.30
C THR A 7 -6.23 -48.56 32.31
N LYS A 8 -4.98 -48.17 32.39
CA LYS A 8 -4.14 -47.32 31.57
C LYS A 8 -3.50 -48.10 30.40
N PRO A 9 -2.74 -47.46 29.51
CA PRO A 9 -2.88 -47.58 28.06
C PRO A 9 -1.76 -48.41 27.43
N LYS A 10 -1.97 -48.83 26.22
CA LYS A 10 -0.92 -49.35 25.33
C LYS A 10 -0.80 -48.48 24.06
N SER A 11 0.44 -48.10 23.82
CA SER A 11 0.96 -47.52 22.62
C SER A 11 0.72 -48.38 21.40
N GLU A 12 0.16 -47.86 20.34
CA GLU A 12 0.20 -48.45 19.00
C GLU A 12 0.64 -47.44 17.93
N THR A 13 1.61 -47.88 17.18
CA THR A 13 2.29 -47.28 16.07
C THR A 13 1.35 -46.83 14.96
N SER A 14 1.63 -45.61 14.47
CA SER A 14 0.93 -44.97 13.36
C SER A 14 1.30 -45.58 12.01
N ALA A 15 0.32 -46.08 11.28
CA ALA A 15 0.38 -46.30 9.84
C ALA A 15 -0.15 -45.08 9.05
N PRO A 16 0.30 -44.81 7.81
CA PRO A 16 0.03 -43.59 7.10
C PRO A 16 -1.41 -43.50 6.63
N ARG A 17 -2.09 -42.38 6.97
CA ARG A 17 -3.43 -42.05 6.52
C ARG A 17 -3.45 -41.74 5.02
N THR A 18 -4.09 -42.60 4.26
CA THR A 18 -4.54 -42.35 2.90
C THR A 18 -5.48 -41.13 2.89
N ARG A 19 -5.16 -40.16 2.04
CA ARG A 19 -5.97 -38.98 1.74
C ARG A 19 -7.32 -39.43 1.18
N LYS A 20 -8.39 -39.35 1.95
CA LYS A 20 -9.77 -39.41 1.44
C LYS A 20 -10.00 -38.21 0.53
N LYS A 21 -10.41 -38.50 -0.71
CA LYS A 21 -11.01 -37.52 -1.63
C LYS A 21 -12.16 -36.80 -0.89
N ALA A 22 -12.11 -35.47 -0.86
CA ALA A 22 -13.20 -34.67 -0.37
C ALA A 22 -14.44 -34.93 -1.23
N GLU A 23 -15.50 -35.33 -0.61
CA GLU A 23 -16.85 -35.31 -1.21
C GLU A 23 -17.20 -33.85 -1.54
N PRO A 24 -17.88 -33.60 -2.68
CA PRO A 24 -18.36 -32.26 -2.99
C PRO A 24 -19.33 -31.81 -1.89
N THR A 25 -19.04 -30.65 -1.32
CA THR A 25 -19.97 -29.95 -0.43
C THR A 25 -21.33 -29.86 -1.10
N PRO A 26 -22.43 -30.16 -0.39
CA PRO A 26 -23.77 -30.01 -0.96
C PRO A 26 -23.95 -28.56 -1.39
N GLU A 27 -24.28 -28.35 -2.66
CA GLU A 27 -24.80 -27.10 -3.16
C GLU A 27 -25.92 -26.63 -2.23
N VAL A 28 -25.70 -25.47 -1.60
CA VAL A 28 -26.75 -24.77 -0.89
C VAL A 28 -27.89 -24.56 -1.91
N GLN A 29 -28.97 -25.28 -1.77
CA GLN A 29 -30.19 -25.03 -2.51
C GLN A 29 -30.54 -23.56 -2.28
N GLU A 30 -30.28 -22.72 -3.29
CA GLU A 30 -30.86 -21.39 -3.34
C GLU A 30 -32.39 -21.54 -3.20
N SER A 31 -32.88 -20.96 -2.12
CA SER A 31 -34.34 -20.81 -1.92
C SER A 31 -34.95 -20.31 -3.23
N ALA A 32 -36.08 -20.87 -3.62
CA ALA A 32 -36.84 -20.62 -4.86
C ALA A 32 -37.30 -19.15 -4.96
N GLY A 33 -36.35 -18.21 -5.08
CA GLY A 33 -36.58 -16.81 -5.38
C GLY A 33 -36.29 -16.55 -6.86
N LEU A 34 -37.13 -15.74 -7.50
CA LEU A 34 -36.89 -15.26 -8.87
C LEU A 34 -35.46 -14.72 -9.01
N SER A 35 -34.77 -15.13 -10.09
CA SER A 35 -33.42 -14.63 -10.41
C SER A 35 -33.40 -13.10 -10.56
N ARG A 36 -32.28 -12.44 -10.32
CA ARG A 36 -32.17 -10.97 -10.47
C ARG A 36 -32.53 -10.52 -11.90
N ALA A 37 -32.21 -11.32 -12.90
CA ALA A 37 -32.59 -11.07 -14.28
C ALA A 37 -34.11 -11.11 -14.48
N ALA A 38 -34.81 -12.06 -13.84
CA ALA A 38 -36.25 -12.11 -13.86
C ALA A 38 -36.90 -10.88 -13.19
N TRP A 39 -36.38 -10.45 -12.05
CA TRP A 39 -36.78 -9.18 -11.43
C TRP A 39 -36.49 -7.98 -12.33
N GLY A 40 -35.33 -7.94 -13.02
CA GLY A 40 -34.99 -6.90 -13.99
C GLY A 40 -36.00 -6.82 -15.13
N ALA A 41 -36.43 -7.98 -15.68
CA ALA A 41 -37.46 -8.04 -16.72
C ALA A 41 -38.84 -7.57 -16.23
N ILE A 42 -39.22 -7.93 -15.00
CA ILE A 42 -40.50 -7.47 -14.40
C ILE A 42 -40.51 -5.94 -14.27
N TRP A 43 -39.39 -5.35 -13.74
CA TRP A 43 -39.29 -3.90 -13.59
C TRP A 43 -39.26 -3.17 -14.95
N ALA A 44 -38.66 -3.77 -15.99
CA ALA A 44 -38.72 -3.23 -17.35
C ALA A 44 -40.14 -3.21 -17.88
N GLY A 45 -40.89 -4.31 -17.73
CA GLY A 45 -42.28 -4.42 -18.13
C GLY A 45 -43.21 -3.41 -17.43
N LEU A 46 -43.01 -3.23 -16.10
CA LEU A 46 -43.71 -2.20 -15.33
C LEU A 46 -43.31 -0.78 -15.80
N GLY A 47 -42.05 -0.56 -16.16
CA GLY A 47 -41.59 0.71 -16.73
C GLY A 47 -42.25 1.07 -18.03
N VAL A 48 -42.39 0.09 -18.94
CA VAL A 48 -43.15 0.25 -20.21
C VAL A 48 -44.63 0.57 -19.94
N LEU A 49 -45.25 -0.17 -19.01
CA LEU A 49 -46.63 0.06 -18.67
C LEU A 49 -46.87 1.44 -18.06
N ALA A 50 -45.98 1.88 -17.18
CA ALA A 50 -46.03 3.22 -16.60
C ALA A 50 -45.81 4.32 -17.66
N LEU A 51 -44.92 4.08 -18.64
CA LEU A 51 -44.70 5.00 -19.75
C LEU A 51 -45.95 5.11 -20.65
N LEU A 52 -46.56 3.97 -20.98
CA LEU A 52 -47.80 3.96 -21.76
C LEU A 52 -48.97 4.67 -21.05
N ALA A 53 -49.00 4.58 -19.72
CA ALA A 53 -50.03 5.29 -18.92
C ALA A 53 -49.84 6.82 -18.93
N LEU A 54 -48.67 7.32 -19.23
CA LEU A 54 -48.37 8.77 -19.36
C LEU A 54 -48.72 9.32 -20.75
N LEU A 55 -48.77 8.44 -21.77
CA LEU A 55 -49.15 8.84 -23.13
C LEU A 55 -50.65 9.01 -23.28
N PRO A 56 -51.16 9.91 -24.13
CA PRO A 56 -52.58 10.13 -24.39
C PRO A 56 -53.17 8.98 -25.24
N ILE A 57 -53.14 7.75 -24.73
CA ILE A 57 -53.66 6.55 -25.38
C ILE A 57 -54.97 6.17 -24.72
N ASP A 58 -56.02 6.02 -25.52
CA ASP A 58 -57.35 5.64 -25.06
C ASP A 58 -57.44 4.13 -24.69
N GLY A 59 -57.39 3.87 -23.40
CA GLY A 59 -57.52 2.55 -22.81
C GLY A 59 -58.06 2.62 -21.38
N ALA A 60 -59.09 1.85 -21.03
CA ALA A 60 -59.66 1.89 -19.68
C ALA A 60 -58.64 1.58 -18.59
N LEU A 61 -57.75 0.60 -18.83
CA LEU A 61 -56.68 0.22 -17.90
C LEU A 61 -55.61 1.30 -17.77
N LEU A 62 -55.19 1.93 -18.89
CA LEU A 62 -54.19 2.99 -18.89
C LEU A 62 -54.69 4.27 -18.19
N ARG A 63 -55.97 4.64 -18.42
CA ARG A 63 -56.60 5.76 -17.68
C ARG A 63 -56.68 5.49 -16.18
N TRP A 64 -57.04 4.27 -15.81
CA TRP A 64 -57.07 3.85 -14.38
C TRP A 64 -55.65 3.93 -13.78
N LEU A 65 -54.62 3.40 -14.49
CA LEU A 65 -53.23 3.42 -14.04
C LEU A 65 -52.69 4.85 -13.94
N HIS A 66 -53.01 5.70 -14.92
CA HIS A 66 -52.62 7.11 -14.89
C HIS A 66 -53.17 7.83 -13.63
N ARG A 67 -54.48 7.65 -13.35
CA ARG A 67 -55.10 8.19 -12.14
C ARG A 67 -54.54 7.59 -10.87
N PHE A 68 -54.18 6.31 -10.87
CA PHE A 68 -53.56 5.63 -9.74
C PHE A 68 -52.17 6.20 -9.45
N ILE A 69 -51.30 6.26 -10.44
CA ILE A 69 -49.95 6.85 -10.30
C ILE A 69 -50.02 8.31 -9.87
N GLY A 70 -50.86 9.11 -10.53
CA GLY A 70 -51.07 10.50 -10.18
C GLY A 70 -51.62 10.69 -8.78
N GLY A 71 -52.60 9.90 -8.32
CA GLY A 71 -53.14 9.97 -6.98
C GLY A 71 -52.12 9.71 -5.88
N PHE A 72 -51.19 8.78 -6.10
CA PHE A 72 -50.19 8.41 -5.10
C PHE A 72 -48.92 9.27 -5.15
N ILE A 73 -48.42 9.61 -6.35
CA ILE A 73 -47.11 10.27 -6.53
C ILE A 73 -47.24 11.65 -7.20
N GLY A 74 -48.47 11.96 -7.69
CA GLY A 74 -48.73 13.22 -8.38
C GLY A 74 -47.88 13.41 -9.62
N ARG A 75 -47.36 14.64 -9.82
CA ARG A 75 -46.44 14.96 -10.92
C ARG A 75 -45.11 14.23 -10.85
N GLY A 76 -44.70 13.67 -9.69
CA GLY A 76 -43.59 12.77 -9.57
C GLY A 76 -43.72 11.50 -10.40
N GLY A 77 -44.96 11.13 -10.76
CA GLY A 77 -45.26 10.02 -11.66
C GLY A 77 -44.59 10.13 -13.03
N LEU A 78 -44.23 11.33 -13.49
CA LEU A 78 -43.46 11.55 -14.73
C LEU A 78 -42.09 10.89 -14.69
N LEU A 79 -41.43 10.84 -13.53
CA LEU A 79 -40.13 10.19 -13.36
C LEU A 79 -40.22 8.68 -13.10
N LEU A 80 -41.41 8.15 -12.78
CA LEU A 80 -41.59 6.75 -12.42
C LEU A 80 -41.13 5.76 -13.52
N PRO A 81 -41.46 5.90 -14.82
CA PRO A 81 -40.98 4.99 -15.86
C PRO A 81 -39.45 4.97 -15.92
N PHE A 82 -38.82 6.12 -15.84
CA PHE A 82 -37.34 6.25 -15.90
C PHE A 82 -36.68 5.61 -14.68
N ALA A 83 -37.26 5.76 -13.49
CA ALA A 83 -36.79 5.10 -12.27
C ALA A 83 -36.92 3.56 -12.39
N LEU A 84 -38.01 3.06 -12.95
CA LEU A 84 -38.22 1.62 -13.17
C LEU A 84 -37.25 1.05 -14.21
N PHE A 85 -37.00 1.75 -15.30
CA PHE A 85 -35.97 1.35 -16.27
C PHE A 85 -34.56 1.40 -15.68
N ALA A 86 -34.23 2.43 -14.87
CA ALA A 86 -32.94 2.51 -14.18
C ALA A 86 -32.77 1.36 -13.18
N LEU A 87 -33.83 0.99 -12.47
CA LEU A 87 -33.82 -0.17 -11.56
C LEU A 87 -33.65 -1.49 -12.32
N SER A 88 -34.34 -1.66 -13.45
CA SER A 88 -34.15 -2.79 -14.36
C SER A 88 -32.70 -2.88 -14.87
N ALA A 89 -32.18 -1.80 -15.39
CA ALA A 89 -30.80 -1.71 -15.86
C ALA A 89 -29.78 -2.04 -14.75
N LEU A 90 -30.01 -1.55 -13.53
CA LEU A 90 -29.18 -1.88 -12.37
C LEU A 90 -29.12 -3.38 -12.09
N LEU A 91 -30.27 -4.08 -12.20
CA LEU A 91 -30.36 -5.52 -11.96
C LEU A 91 -29.74 -6.35 -13.08
N PHE A 92 -29.85 -5.92 -14.35
CA PHE A 92 -29.22 -6.59 -15.49
C PHE A 92 -27.71 -6.37 -15.55
N LEU A 93 -27.22 -5.13 -15.33
CA LEU A 93 -25.81 -4.81 -15.44
C LEU A 93 -24.97 -5.34 -14.26
N ARG A 94 -25.58 -5.66 -13.13
CA ARG A 94 -24.89 -6.17 -11.95
C ARG A 94 -25.53 -7.44 -11.38
N PRO A 95 -25.22 -8.61 -11.97
CA PRO A 95 -25.78 -9.89 -11.53
C PRO A 95 -25.29 -10.30 -10.13
N LYS A 96 -24.14 -9.79 -9.67
CA LYS A 96 -23.56 -10.08 -8.34
C LYS A 96 -23.23 -8.77 -7.60
N GLY A 97 -23.43 -8.73 -6.27
CA GLY A 97 -23.09 -7.59 -5.39
C GLY A 97 -24.30 -6.87 -4.75
N PRO A 98 -24.06 -5.95 -3.79
CA PRO A 98 -25.13 -5.24 -3.06
C PRO A 98 -25.78 -4.17 -3.94
N VAL A 99 -27.03 -4.36 -4.29
CA VAL A 99 -27.83 -3.42 -5.11
C VAL A 99 -29.01 -2.81 -4.35
N ARG A 100 -29.29 -3.27 -3.11
CA ARG A 100 -30.49 -2.89 -2.36
C ARG A 100 -30.60 -1.39 -2.09
N LEU A 101 -29.53 -0.78 -1.57
CA LEU A 101 -29.51 0.64 -1.23
C LEU A 101 -29.69 1.52 -2.49
N ARG A 102 -28.99 1.19 -3.57
CA ARG A 102 -29.10 1.93 -4.84
C ARG A 102 -30.49 1.80 -5.46
N GLY A 103 -31.05 0.59 -5.44
CA GLY A 103 -32.41 0.34 -5.91
C GLY A 103 -33.45 1.12 -5.10
N ALA A 104 -33.30 1.18 -3.77
CA ALA A 104 -34.15 1.97 -2.90
C ALA A 104 -34.04 3.48 -3.22
N CYS A 105 -32.84 4.01 -3.39
CA CYS A 105 -32.64 5.43 -3.76
C CYS A 105 -33.27 5.75 -5.13
N ILE A 106 -33.10 4.89 -6.14
CA ILE A 106 -33.72 5.06 -7.46
C ILE A 106 -35.26 5.06 -7.34
N GLY A 107 -35.84 4.13 -6.56
CA GLY A 107 -37.29 4.05 -6.35
C GLY A 107 -37.88 5.23 -5.56
N LEU A 108 -37.06 5.90 -4.73
CA LEU A 108 -37.46 7.06 -3.94
C LEU A 108 -37.49 8.37 -4.76
N LEU A 109 -36.69 8.48 -5.84
CA LEU A 109 -36.60 9.71 -6.64
C LEU A 109 -37.94 10.25 -7.15
N PRO A 110 -38.86 9.47 -7.68
CA PRO A 110 -40.18 9.97 -8.10
C PRO A 110 -40.96 10.61 -6.94
N VAL A 111 -40.89 10.03 -5.74
CA VAL A 111 -41.59 10.54 -4.55
C VAL A 111 -40.96 11.86 -4.08
N LEU A 112 -39.65 11.94 -4.03
CA LEU A 112 -38.93 13.17 -3.65
C LEU A 112 -39.18 14.29 -4.65
N PHE A 113 -39.13 13.99 -5.94
CA PHE A 113 -39.45 14.96 -6.99
C PHE A 113 -40.90 15.44 -6.91
N GLY A 114 -41.84 14.55 -6.69
CA GLY A 114 -43.24 14.90 -6.46
C GLY A 114 -43.40 15.82 -5.25
N GLY A 115 -42.67 15.61 -4.15
CA GLY A 115 -42.61 16.48 -2.98
C GLY A 115 -42.08 17.88 -3.28
N ILE A 116 -41.03 17.98 -4.09
CA ILE A 116 -40.48 19.28 -4.54
C ILE A 116 -41.52 20.02 -5.40
N VAL A 117 -42.15 19.33 -6.34
CA VAL A 117 -43.21 19.93 -7.17
C VAL A 117 -44.37 20.38 -6.29
N HIS A 118 -44.78 19.60 -5.30
CA HIS A 118 -45.84 19.96 -4.36
C HIS A 118 -45.45 21.25 -3.55
N ALA A 119 -44.21 21.31 -3.06
CA ALA A 119 -43.69 22.47 -2.36
C ALA A 119 -43.76 23.76 -3.19
N ILE A 120 -43.60 23.67 -4.50
CA ILE A 120 -43.60 24.83 -5.39
C ILE A 120 -45.01 25.25 -5.81
N THR A 121 -45.91 24.25 -5.99
CA THR A 121 -47.26 24.49 -6.55
C THR A 121 -48.33 24.67 -5.50
N CYS A 122 -48.24 24.05 -4.33
CA CYS A 122 -49.29 23.96 -3.33
C CYS A 122 -48.78 24.27 -1.90
N ALA A 123 -47.74 25.09 -1.75
CA ALA A 123 -47.21 25.46 -0.44
C ALA A 123 -48.29 26.20 0.37
N ASN A 124 -48.48 25.81 1.64
CA ASN A 124 -49.45 26.39 2.62
C ASN A 124 -50.93 26.19 2.29
N GLU A 125 -51.31 25.34 1.33
CA GLU A 125 -52.69 25.08 1.00
C GLU A 125 -53.32 23.96 1.85
N TYR A 126 -52.51 23.14 2.55
CA TYR A 126 -53.00 21.93 3.25
C TYR A 126 -52.57 21.90 4.72
N ASP A 127 -53.58 21.76 5.62
CA ASP A 127 -53.32 21.48 7.04
C ASP A 127 -53.15 19.99 7.31
N PHE A 128 -52.45 19.62 8.40
CA PHE A 128 -52.29 18.25 8.82
C PHE A 128 -53.62 17.64 9.37
N SER A 129 -54.50 17.17 8.48
CA SER A 129 -55.84 16.68 8.77
C SER A 129 -56.12 15.39 7.98
N MET A 130 -57.03 14.51 8.49
CA MET A 130 -57.53 13.34 7.75
C MET A 130 -58.27 13.74 6.46
N LYS A 131 -58.82 14.93 6.34
CA LYS A 131 -59.42 15.44 5.09
C LYS A 131 -58.36 15.70 4.03
N THR A 132 -57.15 16.08 4.42
CA THR A 132 -56.04 16.36 3.55
C THR A 132 -55.60 15.13 2.78
N ILE A 133 -55.68 13.94 3.37
CA ILE A 133 -55.35 12.65 2.70
C ILE A 133 -56.22 12.47 1.47
N ARG A 134 -57.52 12.71 1.58
CA ARG A 134 -58.47 12.59 0.49
C ARG A 134 -58.27 13.64 -0.58
N ASN A 135 -58.08 14.89 -0.15
CA ASN A 135 -57.79 15.99 -1.07
C ASN A 135 -56.50 15.77 -1.86
N LEU A 136 -55.40 15.32 -1.22
CA LEU A 136 -54.14 15.03 -1.88
C LEU A 136 -54.26 13.92 -2.93
N LEU A 137 -55.13 12.93 -2.66
CA LEU A 137 -55.40 11.84 -3.59
C LEU A 137 -56.21 12.33 -4.79
N GLU A 138 -57.23 13.14 -4.58
CA GLU A 138 -58.11 13.67 -5.62
C GLU A 138 -57.33 14.68 -6.50
N THR A 139 -56.62 15.67 -5.92
CA THR A 139 -55.84 16.64 -6.65
C THR A 139 -54.60 16.02 -7.33
N GLY A 140 -54.05 14.93 -6.75
CA GLY A 140 -52.99 14.11 -7.37
C GLY A 140 -53.47 13.40 -8.64
N MET A 141 -54.67 12.87 -8.65
CA MET A 141 -55.28 12.25 -9.82
C MET A 141 -55.49 13.22 -10.98
N GLU A 142 -55.69 14.49 -10.69
CA GLU A 142 -55.76 15.58 -11.67
C GLU A 142 -54.41 16.20 -12.02
N SER A 143 -53.35 15.64 -11.49
CA SER A 143 -51.95 16.10 -11.68
C SER A 143 -51.68 17.57 -11.23
N HIS A 144 -52.45 18.09 -10.28
CA HIS A 144 -52.30 19.42 -9.74
C HIS A 144 -51.41 19.46 -8.49
N SER A 145 -51.22 18.35 -7.80
CA SER A 145 -50.40 18.27 -6.57
C SER A 145 -49.33 17.18 -6.64
N GLY A 146 -48.58 17.01 -5.58
CA GLY A 146 -47.57 15.95 -5.40
C GLY A 146 -48.20 14.56 -5.16
N GLY A 147 -49.51 14.44 -5.07
CA GLY A 147 -50.18 13.19 -4.70
C GLY A 147 -50.01 12.80 -3.24
N LEU A 148 -50.54 11.66 -2.87
CA LEU A 148 -50.62 11.22 -1.48
C LEU A 148 -49.26 11.09 -0.80
N PHE A 149 -48.31 10.28 -1.37
CA PHE A 149 -47.02 10.01 -0.72
C PHE A 149 -46.09 11.24 -0.75
N SER A 150 -45.98 11.88 -1.89
CA SER A 150 -45.11 13.02 -2.05
C SER A 150 -45.63 14.26 -1.31
N GLY A 151 -46.96 14.50 -1.34
CA GLY A 151 -47.57 15.57 -0.63
C GLY A 151 -47.53 15.40 0.90
N MET A 152 -47.84 14.18 1.40
CA MET A 152 -47.69 13.90 2.84
C MET A 152 -46.24 14.06 3.33
N LEU A 153 -45.29 13.62 2.55
CA LEU A 153 -43.88 13.83 2.89
C LEU A 153 -43.53 15.32 3.02
N TYR A 154 -44.04 16.13 2.09
CA TYR A 154 -43.85 17.59 2.17
C TYR A 154 -44.55 18.21 3.38
N ILE A 155 -45.80 17.87 3.63
CA ILE A 155 -46.59 18.42 4.75
C ILE A 155 -45.97 18.09 6.10
N VAL A 156 -45.44 16.88 6.28
CA VAL A 156 -44.69 16.47 7.50
C VAL A 156 -43.42 17.32 7.68
N LEU A 157 -42.69 17.53 6.60
CA LEU A 157 -41.49 18.35 6.64
C LEU A 157 -41.79 19.82 6.86
N GLU A 158 -42.88 20.35 6.25
CA GLU A 158 -43.35 21.71 6.42
C GLU A 158 -43.78 21.98 7.87
N TRP A 159 -44.53 21.07 8.46
CA TRP A 159 -44.91 21.14 9.87
C TRP A 159 -43.69 21.15 10.79
N ALA A 160 -42.60 20.41 10.47
CA ALA A 160 -41.43 20.34 11.32
C ALA A 160 -40.43 21.49 11.10
N LEU A 161 -40.33 22.04 9.87
CA LEU A 161 -39.19 22.90 9.46
C LEU A 161 -39.61 24.21 8.75
N SER A 162 -40.89 24.46 8.59
CA SER A 162 -41.48 25.49 7.69
C SER A 162 -41.37 25.16 6.20
N SER A 163 -42.08 25.86 5.33
CA SER A 163 -42.12 25.62 3.89
C SER A 163 -40.78 25.73 3.21
N ALA A 164 -39.98 26.75 3.55
CA ALA A 164 -38.62 26.92 3.03
C ALA A 164 -37.68 25.81 3.51
N GLY A 165 -37.75 25.41 4.79
CA GLY A 165 -36.95 24.32 5.35
C GLY A 165 -37.28 22.98 4.74
N ALA A 166 -38.56 22.68 4.52
CA ALA A 166 -39.02 21.46 3.85
C ALA A 166 -38.47 21.34 2.41
N LEU A 167 -38.50 22.43 1.65
CA LEU A 167 -37.97 22.45 0.29
C LEU A 167 -36.44 22.19 0.26
N ILE A 168 -35.68 22.84 1.15
CA ILE A 168 -34.23 22.64 1.26
C ILE A 168 -33.92 21.18 1.59
N VAL A 169 -34.63 20.58 2.55
CA VAL A 169 -34.41 19.17 2.93
C VAL A 169 -34.76 18.22 1.78
N LEU A 170 -35.86 18.46 1.05
CA LEU A 170 -36.22 17.66 -0.11
C LEU A 170 -35.20 17.73 -1.23
N LEU A 171 -34.63 18.93 -1.49
CA LEU A 171 -33.54 19.10 -2.46
C LEU A 171 -32.28 18.35 -2.02
N LEU A 172 -31.88 18.44 -0.75
CA LEU A 172 -30.74 17.70 -0.21
C LEU A 172 -30.94 16.19 -0.26
N LEU A 173 -32.11 15.70 0.09
CA LEU A 173 -32.43 14.26 0.00
C LEU A 173 -32.42 13.77 -1.45
N THR A 174 -32.95 14.56 -2.38
CA THR A 174 -32.92 14.24 -3.82
C THR A 174 -31.52 14.21 -4.33
N PHE A 175 -30.69 15.18 -3.97
CA PHE A 175 -29.28 15.23 -4.32
C PHE A 175 -28.52 14.01 -3.76
N ALA A 176 -28.71 13.69 -2.48
CA ALA A 176 -28.09 12.52 -1.86
C ALA A 176 -28.55 11.20 -2.53
N ALA A 177 -29.84 11.07 -2.87
CA ALA A 177 -30.36 9.91 -3.57
C ALA A 177 -29.75 9.74 -4.97
N ILE A 178 -29.56 10.81 -5.72
CA ILE A 178 -28.90 10.83 -7.03
C ILE A 178 -27.42 10.43 -6.87
N MET A 179 -26.70 10.98 -5.90
CA MET A 179 -25.31 10.65 -5.62
C MET A 179 -25.11 9.15 -5.37
N VAL A 180 -25.96 8.56 -4.51
CA VAL A 180 -25.92 7.13 -4.19
C VAL A 180 -26.33 6.28 -5.41
N ALA A 181 -27.34 6.68 -6.16
CA ALA A 181 -27.82 5.98 -7.35
C ALA A 181 -26.73 5.92 -8.43
N CYS A 182 -26.05 7.06 -8.71
CA CYS A 182 -25.03 7.19 -9.72
C CYS A 182 -23.63 6.78 -9.26
N ARG A 183 -23.41 6.52 -7.96
CA ARG A 183 -22.08 6.32 -7.34
C ARG A 183 -21.13 7.50 -7.49
N ILE A 184 -21.64 8.69 -7.53
CA ILE A 184 -20.84 9.90 -7.54
C ILE A 184 -20.44 10.20 -6.10
N THR A 185 -19.14 10.27 -5.81
CA THR A 185 -18.65 10.73 -4.52
C THR A 185 -18.58 12.26 -4.52
N PRO A 186 -18.70 12.94 -3.36
CA PRO A 186 -18.53 14.39 -3.30
C PRO A 186 -17.21 14.87 -3.89
N MET A 187 -16.16 14.04 -3.78
CA MET A 187 -14.83 14.34 -4.33
C MET A 187 -14.85 14.36 -5.88
N MET A 188 -15.51 13.38 -6.50
CA MET A 188 -15.69 13.38 -7.97
C MET A 188 -16.46 14.60 -8.47
N LEU A 189 -17.41 15.11 -7.66
CA LEU A 189 -18.15 16.30 -8.01
C LEU A 189 -17.26 17.54 -7.94
N ILE A 190 -16.41 17.63 -6.92
CA ILE A 190 -15.42 18.72 -6.77
C ILE A 190 -14.41 18.69 -7.91
N ASP A 191 -13.92 17.49 -8.27
CA ASP A 191 -12.95 17.31 -9.36
C ASP A 191 -13.55 17.68 -10.73
N MET A 192 -14.86 17.48 -10.92
CA MET A 192 -15.56 17.88 -12.16
C MET A 192 -15.66 19.39 -12.34
N PHE A 193 -15.62 20.16 -11.24
CA PHE A 193 -15.68 21.64 -11.25
C PHE A 193 -14.30 22.30 -11.05
N ARG A 194 -13.22 21.52 -10.84
CA ARG A 194 -11.87 22.07 -10.90
C ARG A 194 -11.57 22.42 -12.35
N PRO A 195 -11.17 23.66 -12.65
CA PRO A 195 -10.62 23.95 -13.97
C PRO A 195 -9.41 23.03 -14.17
N PRO A 196 -9.18 22.51 -15.39
CA PRO A 196 -7.98 21.75 -15.66
C PRO A 196 -6.80 22.66 -15.32
N GLU A 197 -5.99 22.22 -14.37
CA GLU A 197 -4.72 22.86 -14.03
C GLU A 197 -3.82 22.55 -15.24
N TYR A 198 -3.79 23.47 -16.21
CA TYR A 198 -2.81 23.45 -17.27
C TYR A 198 -1.47 23.78 -16.63
N GLU A 199 -0.72 22.76 -16.20
CA GLU A 199 0.71 22.88 -16.05
C GLU A 199 1.24 23.20 -17.45
N TYR A 200 1.67 24.44 -17.64
CA TYR A 200 2.54 24.78 -18.75
C TYR A 200 3.86 24.06 -18.50
N GLU A 201 3.96 22.81 -18.97
CA GLU A 201 5.26 22.20 -19.21
C GLU A 201 5.91 23.00 -20.34
N ASP A 202 6.92 23.77 -19.99
CA ASP A 202 7.77 24.44 -20.96
C ASP A 202 8.26 23.41 -21.98
N GLU A 203 7.76 23.49 -23.21
CA GLU A 203 8.25 22.67 -24.34
C GLU A 203 9.76 22.82 -24.57
N GLU A 204 10.36 23.89 -24.08
CA GLU A 204 11.82 24.11 -24.11
C GLU A 204 12.60 23.21 -23.12
N GLU A 205 12.00 22.73 -22.02
CA GLU A 205 12.67 21.78 -21.14
C GLU A 205 12.69 20.36 -21.72
N ARG A 206 11.69 19.98 -22.53
CA ARG A 206 11.66 18.68 -23.23
C ARG A 206 12.77 18.54 -24.28
N ALA A 207 13.25 19.61 -24.86
CA ALA A 207 14.30 19.61 -25.90
C ALA A 207 15.72 19.43 -25.33
N ARG A 208 15.90 19.48 -23.99
CA ARG A 208 17.20 19.33 -23.33
C ARG A 208 17.53 17.93 -22.80
N TYR A 209 16.60 16.99 -22.89
CA TYR A 209 16.92 15.60 -22.56
C TYR A 209 17.69 15.01 -23.75
N GLU A 210 18.87 14.48 -23.46
CA GLU A 210 19.65 13.71 -24.42
C GLU A 210 18.73 12.67 -25.10
N GLU A 211 18.76 12.65 -26.43
CA GLU A 211 17.99 11.66 -27.18
C GLU A 211 18.30 10.26 -26.64
N PRO A 212 17.28 9.41 -26.40
CA PRO A 212 17.55 8.03 -26.02
C PRO A 212 18.42 7.42 -27.11
N VAL A 213 19.40 6.58 -26.68
CA VAL A 213 20.25 5.82 -27.61
C VAL A 213 19.33 5.00 -28.49
N GLN A 214 18.91 5.58 -29.60
CA GLN A 214 18.17 4.90 -30.63
C GLN A 214 19.17 4.02 -31.35
N LEU A 215 18.92 2.70 -31.31
CA LEU A 215 19.61 1.80 -32.22
C LEU A 215 19.39 2.35 -33.64
N PRO A 216 20.41 2.56 -34.43
CA PRO A 216 20.23 3.06 -35.78
C PRO A 216 19.28 2.13 -36.52
N ASN A 217 18.22 2.67 -37.15
CA ASN A 217 17.27 2.00 -38.02
C ASN A 217 16.21 1.07 -37.35
N VAL A 218 15.76 1.32 -36.12
CA VAL A 218 14.68 0.53 -35.49
C VAL A 218 13.39 0.48 -36.35
N HIS A 219 13.04 1.56 -37.02
CA HIS A 219 11.89 1.59 -37.98
C HIS A 219 12.13 0.78 -39.24
N GLU A 220 13.34 0.66 -39.68
CA GLU A 220 13.74 -0.14 -40.86
C GLU A 220 13.73 -1.62 -40.51
N VAL A 221 14.26 -2.00 -39.33
CA VAL A 221 14.21 -3.37 -38.78
C VAL A 221 12.75 -3.81 -38.58
N ALA A 222 11.89 -2.95 -38.01
CA ALA A 222 10.45 -3.26 -37.87
C ALA A 222 9.76 -3.47 -39.23
N ARG A 223 10.11 -2.69 -40.26
CA ARG A 223 9.56 -2.86 -41.64
C ARG A 223 10.02 -4.16 -42.28
N GLU A 224 11.32 -4.50 -42.14
CA GLU A 224 11.87 -5.75 -42.63
C GLU A 224 11.22 -6.98 -42.00
N ILE A 225 11.05 -6.96 -40.66
CA ILE A 225 10.39 -8.03 -39.91
C ILE A 225 8.95 -8.22 -40.36
N ASN A 226 8.19 -7.12 -40.50
CA ASN A 226 6.81 -7.19 -40.92
C ASN A 226 6.69 -7.69 -42.37
N ALA A 227 7.60 -7.27 -43.29
CA ALA A 227 7.64 -7.75 -44.66
C ALA A 227 7.99 -9.26 -44.72
N ALA A 228 8.99 -9.72 -43.98
CA ALA A 228 9.37 -11.14 -43.96
C ALA A 228 8.24 -12.02 -43.36
N HIS A 229 7.54 -11.52 -42.37
CA HIS A 229 6.39 -12.22 -41.78
C HIS A 229 5.20 -12.27 -42.73
N ALA A 230 4.92 -11.19 -43.46
CA ALA A 230 3.88 -11.17 -44.47
C ALA A 230 4.17 -12.16 -45.59
N GLN A 231 5.40 -12.23 -46.09
CA GLN A 231 5.83 -13.17 -47.12
C GLN A 231 5.69 -14.65 -46.62
N LYS A 232 6.12 -14.96 -45.43
CA LYS A 232 5.98 -16.29 -44.79
C LYS A 232 4.49 -16.67 -44.63
N ARG A 233 3.65 -15.70 -44.36
CA ARG A 233 2.20 -15.89 -44.25
C ARG A 233 1.55 -16.20 -45.58
N GLU A 234 1.95 -15.49 -46.67
CA GLU A 234 1.49 -15.80 -48.03
C GLU A 234 1.93 -17.18 -48.48
N GLU A 235 3.17 -17.58 -48.22
CA GLU A 235 3.67 -18.93 -48.49
C GLU A 235 2.88 -20.01 -47.72
N ARG A 236 2.55 -19.77 -46.45
CA ARG A 236 1.71 -20.70 -45.65
C ARG A 236 0.28 -20.77 -46.20
N ARG A 237 -0.30 -19.64 -46.66
CA ARG A 237 -1.61 -19.62 -47.33
C ARG A 237 -1.57 -20.36 -48.69
N ALA A 238 -0.55 -20.12 -49.48
CA ALA A 238 -0.35 -20.82 -50.75
C ALA A 238 -0.17 -22.35 -50.53
N ARG A 239 0.57 -22.77 -49.53
CA ARG A 239 0.71 -24.20 -49.16
C ARG A 239 -0.61 -24.81 -48.69
N ARG A 240 -1.42 -24.11 -47.87
CA ARG A 240 -2.76 -24.58 -47.47
C ARG A 240 -3.72 -24.64 -48.67
N GLN A 241 -3.70 -23.68 -49.59
CA GLN A 241 -4.47 -23.75 -50.80
C GLN A 241 -4.00 -24.82 -51.78
N ALA A 242 -2.69 -25.14 -51.78
CA ALA A 242 -2.14 -26.26 -52.55
C ALA A 242 -2.41 -27.64 -51.93
N SER A 243 -2.77 -27.71 -50.63
CA SER A 243 -3.16 -28.95 -49.95
C SER A 243 -4.65 -29.24 -49.96
N ASP A 244 -5.49 -28.29 -50.40
CA ASP A 244 -6.91 -28.49 -50.73
C ASP A 244 -7.03 -29.13 -52.12
N PHE A 245 -6.24 -30.14 -52.40
CA PHE A 245 -6.51 -31.02 -53.52
C PHE A 245 -7.63 -31.99 -53.12
N ASP A 246 -8.79 -31.82 -53.74
CA ASP A 246 -9.85 -32.81 -53.83
C ASP A 246 -9.25 -34.20 -54.06
N ILE A 247 -9.44 -35.13 -53.14
CA ILE A 247 -9.27 -36.55 -53.38
C ILE A 247 -10.49 -36.93 -54.23
N PRO A 248 -10.33 -37.28 -55.52
CA PRO A 248 -11.45 -37.79 -56.30
C PRO A 248 -11.90 -39.08 -55.63
N ILE A 249 -13.14 -39.13 -55.20
CA ILE A 249 -13.80 -40.40 -54.89
C ILE A 249 -14.03 -41.11 -56.22
N ASP A 250 -13.08 -41.96 -56.63
CA ASP A 250 -13.27 -42.85 -57.74
C ASP A 250 -14.29 -43.93 -57.39
N SER A 251 -15.49 -43.77 -57.97
CA SER A 251 -16.49 -44.80 -58.05
C SER A 251 -16.14 -45.73 -59.23
N ASN A 252 -15.46 -46.85 -58.92
CA ASN A 252 -15.35 -47.93 -59.87
C ASN A 252 -15.93 -49.24 -59.30
N PRO A 253 -16.72 -49.97 -60.15
CA PRO A 253 -17.36 -51.23 -59.77
C PRO A 253 -16.38 -52.41 -59.80
N PRO A 254 -16.76 -53.56 -59.22
CA PRO A 254 -15.80 -54.66 -58.92
C PRO A 254 -15.48 -55.54 -60.14
N GLY A 255 -14.19 -55.88 -60.31
CA GLY A 255 -13.75 -56.81 -61.30
C GLY A 255 -12.29 -57.19 -61.26
N GLU A 256 -12.04 -58.40 -60.88
CA GLU A 256 -10.91 -59.29 -61.25
C GLU A 256 -9.58 -59.25 -60.52
N ASP A 257 -9.29 -60.38 -59.95
CA ASP A 257 -8.11 -60.88 -59.28
C ASP A 257 -6.78 -60.67 -60.04
N LYS A 258 -5.69 -60.36 -59.32
CA LYS A 258 -4.38 -61.01 -59.39
C LYS A 258 -3.42 -60.72 -58.22
N PRO A 259 -2.53 -61.59 -57.86
CA PRO A 259 -1.91 -61.72 -56.53
C PRO A 259 -0.51 -61.12 -56.41
N GLY A 260 -0.19 -60.74 -55.21
CA GLY A 260 1.20 -60.64 -54.76
C GLY A 260 1.69 -59.22 -54.36
N GLY A 261 1.59 -58.91 -53.11
CA GLY A 261 2.27 -57.78 -52.51
C GLY A 261 2.02 -57.77 -51.03
N ALA A 262 3.06 -57.87 -50.22
CA ALA A 262 3.03 -58.05 -48.77
C ALA A 262 2.20 -57.02 -48.06
N ILE A 263 1.22 -57.39 -47.28
CA ILE A 263 0.37 -56.62 -46.40
C ILE A 263 1.14 -56.36 -45.09
N PRO A 264 1.22 -55.10 -44.61
CA PRO A 264 1.69 -54.85 -43.26
C PRO A 264 0.64 -55.31 -42.23
N PRO A 265 1.01 -55.65 -41.01
CA PRO A 265 0.16 -56.32 -40.07
C PRO A 265 -0.99 -55.44 -39.60
N VAL A 266 -2.23 -55.95 -39.77
CA VAL A 266 -3.47 -55.36 -39.24
C VAL A 266 -3.53 -55.63 -37.74
N TYR A 267 -3.69 -54.60 -36.96
CA TYR A 267 -4.00 -54.70 -35.52
C TYR A 267 -5.44 -55.23 -35.36
N PRO A 268 -5.72 -56.10 -34.41
CA PRO A 268 -7.08 -56.56 -34.13
C PRO A 268 -7.92 -55.43 -33.51
N PRO A 269 -9.24 -55.39 -33.73
CA PRO A 269 -10.13 -54.40 -33.16
C PRO A 269 -10.23 -54.59 -31.66
N HIS A 270 -10.09 -53.48 -30.94
CA HIS A 270 -10.32 -53.41 -29.48
C HIS A 270 -11.82 -53.55 -29.18
N GLU A 271 -12.16 -54.50 -28.28
CA GLU A 271 -13.45 -54.53 -27.65
C GLU A 271 -13.68 -53.33 -26.74
N GLU A 272 -14.75 -52.66 -26.94
CA GLU A 272 -15.23 -51.56 -26.11
C GLU A 272 -15.62 -52.08 -24.70
N GLY A 273 -15.00 -51.59 -23.67
CA GLY A 273 -15.63 -51.70 -22.38
C GLY A 273 -14.82 -52.01 -21.12
N LYS A 274 -13.50 -51.73 -21.01
CA LYS A 274 -12.84 -51.70 -19.69
C LYS A 274 -11.72 -50.66 -19.66
N PRO A 275 -11.65 -49.77 -18.66
CA PRO A 275 -10.52 -48.86 -18.49
C PRO A 275 -9.30 -49.63 -17.99
N LEU A 276 -8.19 -49.53 -18.72
CA LEU A 276 -6.89 -50.05 -18.33
C LEU A 276 -6.31 -49.29 -17.10
N ALA A 277 -5.75 -50.04 -16.18
CA ALA A 277 -5.07 -49.48 -15.01
C ALA A 277 -3.75 -48.77 -15.40
N PRO A 278 -3.38 -47.72 -14.66
CA PRO A 278 -2.21 -46.87 -15.00
C PRO A 278 -0.86 -47.58 -15.11
N ASP A 279 -0.71 -48.75 -14.54
CA ASP A 279 0.56 -49.50 -14.50
C ASP A 279 0.88 -50.28 -15.80
N GLU A 280 -0.08 -50.47 -16.70
CA GLU A 280 0.15 -51.14 -17.99
C GLU A 280 0.68 -50.19 -19.07
N TYR A 281 0.48 -48.88 -18.94
CA TYR A 281 0.97 -47.89 -19.89
C TYR A 281 2.49 -47.68 -19.81
N LEU A 282 3.11 -48.03 -18.68
CA LEU A 282 4.54 -47.82 -18.43
C LEU A 282 5.42 -49.03 -18.82
N ARG A 283 4.84 -50.18 -19.17
CA ARG A 283 5.60 -51.36 -19.58
C ARG A 283 6.08 -51.36 -21.04
N GLY A 284 5.56 -50.44 -21.87
CA GLY A 284 5.89 -50.33 -23.30
C GLY A 284 7.14 -49.50 -23.63
N LEU A 285 7.74 -48.78 -22.66
CA LEU A 285 8.82 -47.79 -22.88
C LEU A 285 10.20 -48.22 -22.37
N LYS A 286 10.54 -49.53 -22.37
CA LYS A 286 11.91 -49.95 -22.06
C LYS A 286 12.59 -50.55 -23.26
N LYS A 287 13.51 -49.80 -23.87
CA LYS A 287 14.74 -50.35 -24.48
C LYS A 287 15.93 -49.53 -24.02
N PRO A 288 17.06 -50.20 -23.70
CA PRO A 288 18.15 -49.57 -22.97
C PRO A 288 19.20 -48.98 -23.88
N CYS A 289 19.73 -47.84 -23.54
CA CYS A 289 21.06 -47.42 -23.92
C CYS A 289 21.90 -47.40 -22.64
N GLU A 290 22.88 -48.29 -22.60
CA GLU A 290 23.94 -48.36 -21.59
C GLU A 290 24.92 -47.21 -21.87
N GLU A 291 24.95 -46.19 -20.99
CA GLU A 291 26.13 -45.38 -20.78
C GLU A 291 26.43 -45.32 -19.29
N LYS A 292 27.68 -45.54 -18.97
CA LYS A 292 28.26 -45.67 -17.64
C LYS A 292 27.97 -44.42 -16.82
N ARG A 293 27.30 -44.58 -15.70
CA ARG A 293 27.07 -43.57 -14.68
C ARG A 293 28.10 -43.73 -13.57
N GLU A 294 28.95 -42.77 -13.39
CA GLU A 294 29.74 -42.57 -12.16
C GLU A 294 28.78 -42.25 -11.01
N GLU A 295 28.93 -42.99 -9.94
CA GLU A 295 28.14 -42.84 -8.72
C GLU A 295 28.53 -41.52 -7.99
N GLN A 296 27.58 -40.62 -7.80
CA GLN A 296 27.70 -39.57 -6.82
C GLN A 296 26.96 -39.93 -5.52
N PRO A 297 27.49 -39.65 -4.34
CA PRO A 297 26.90 -40.06 -3.07
C PRO A 297 25.71 -39.20 -2.66
N ASP A 298 24.63 -39.85 -2.27
CA ASP A 298 23.31 -39.28 -1.89
C ASP A 298 23.25 -38.94 -0.41
N SER A 299 24.10 -38.09 0.17
CA SER A 299 23.75 -37.50 1.45
C SER A 299 24.74 -36.40 1.89
N ILE A 300 24.16 -35.25 2.21
CA ILE A 300 24.86 -34.09 2.76
C ILE A 300 25.49 -34.36 4.15
N MET A 301 25.16 -35.47 4.78
CA MET A 301 25.70 -35.84 6.11
C MET A 301 27.09 -36.53 6.05
N GLU A 302 27.52 -37.08 4.91
CA GLU A 302 28.85 -37.66 4.78
C GLU A 302 29.96 -36.64 4.46
N LEU A 303 29.59 -35.44 4.01
CA LEU A 303 30.54 -34.38 3.70
C LEU A 303 31.06 -33.61 4.94
N VAL A 304 30.42 -33.77 6.10
CA VAL A 304 30.82 -33.11 7.35
C VAL A 304 31.75 -33.98 8.21
N ALA A 305 31.74 -35.30 7.99
CA ALA A 305 32.52 -36.24 8.79
C ALA A 305 33.99 -36.41 8.34
N ASN A 306 34.36 -35.99 7.12
CA ASN A 306 35.69 -36.17 6.56
C ASN A 306 36.61 -34.94 6.59
N ARG A 307 36.33 -33.97 7.49
CA ARG A 307 37.14 -32.73 7.60
C ARG A 307 37.70 -32.46 9.01
N ALA A 308 37.82 -33.49 9.79
CA ALA A 308 38.49 -33.41 11.09
C ALA A 308 39.59 -34.44 11.09
N ASP A 309 40.78 -34.06 10.60
CA ASP A 309 42.10 -34.59 10.96
C ASP A 309 43.14 -34.17 9.91
N GLU A 310 43.61 -32.94 10.05
CA GLU A 310 45.01 -32.57 9.70
C GLU A 310 45.39 -31.35 10.56
N PRO A 311 46.51 -31.40 11.30
CA PRO A 311 46.95 -30.25 12.12
C PRO A 311 47.79 -29.30 11.26
N GLU A 312 47.33 -28.09 11.11
CA GLU A 312 48.15 -26.99 10.60
C GLU A 312 48.93 -26.37 11.75
N ASP A 313 50.28 -26.35 11.56
CA ASP A 313 51.26 -25.63 12.42
C ASP A 313 50.99 -24.14 12.48
N GLU A 314 50.66 -23.65 13.68
CA GLU A 314 50.70 -22.20 13.97
C GLU A 314 52.12 -21.81 14.45
N PRO A 315 52.67 -20.70 13.98
CA PRO A 315 53.94 -20.19 14.53
C PRO A 315 53.67 -19.50 15.88
N GLU A 316 54.38 -19.97 16.91
CA GLU A 316 54.52 -19.36 18.24
C GLU A 316 54.94 -17.88 18.14
N VAL A 317 54.10 -17.00 18.67
CA VAL A 317 54.50 -15.62 19.01
C VAL A 317 54.72 -15.55 20.53
N GLU A 318 55.95 -15.34 20.93
CA GLU A 318 56.41 -15.13 22.29
C GLU A 318 55.62 -14.04 22.99
N ALA A 319 54.97 -14.36 24.10
CA ALA A 319 54.32 -13.43 25.02
C ALA A 319 55.35 -12.91 26.02
N ALA A 320 55.57 -11.62 26.05
CA ALA A 320 56.30 -10.94 27.13
C ALA A 320 55.45 -10.88 28.43
N PRO A 321 56.06 -10.97 29.60
CA PRO A 321 55.35 -11.13 30.86
C PRO A 321 54.73 -9.82 31.38
N ALA A 322 53.48 -9.89 31.80
CA ALA A 322 52.75 -8.80 32.42
C ALA A 322 53.26 -8.55 33.86
N GLU A 323 53.58 -7.30 34.16
CA GLU A 323 53.85 -6.81 35.55
C GLU A 323 52.52 -6.68 36.32
N PRO A 324 52.54 -6.89 37.64
CA PRO A 324 51.34 -6.92 38.48
C PRO A 324 50.83 -5.54 38.83
N ALA A 325 49.50 -5.37 38.67
CA ALA A 325 48.78 -4.17 39.04
C ALA A 325 48.88 -3.82 40.54
N LYS A 326 49.21 -2.59 40.86
CA LYS A 326 49.11 -2.05 42.23
C LYS A 326 47.71 -1.62 42.58
N PRO A 327 47.26 -1.69 43.84
CA PRO A 327 45.90 -1.44 44.25
C PRO A 327 45.51 0.04 44.25
N ALA A 328 44.24 0.29 43.91
CA ALA A 328 43.61 1.58 43.82
C ALA A 328 43.67 2.40 45.12
N ALA A 329 44.08 3.64 45.03
CA ALA A 329 44.06 4.63 46.11
C ALA A 329 42.69 5.29 46.20
N LYS A 330 42.21 5.52 47.43
CA LYS A 330 40.97 6.21 47.76
C LYS A 330 40.92 7.66 47.23
N PRO A 331 39.73 8.20 46.91
CA PRO A 331 39.61 9.55 46.39
C PRO A 331 39.96 10.61 47.42
N LYS A 332 40.89 11.51 47.03
CA LYS A 332 41.13 12.75 47.74
C LYS A 332 40.10 13.79 47.40
N LYS A 333 39.65 14.55 48.36
CA LYS A 333 38.79 15.70 48.27
C LYS A 333 39.35 16.71 47.24
N ALA A 334 38.41 17.27 46.46
CA ALA A 334 38.68 18.32 45.49
C ALA A 334 39.22 19.57 46.23
N GLU A 335 40.45 19.93 45.90
CA GLU A 335 40.97 21.26 46.10
C GLU A 335 40.70 22.05 44.81
N GLY A 336 40.24 23.28 44.97
CA GLY A 336 39.85 24.13 43.81
C GLY A 336 41.03 24.35 42.88
N LEU A 337 40.73 24.32 41.59
CA LEU A 337 41.62 24.66 40.48
C LEU A 337 42.21 26.07 40.73
N SER A 338 43.49 26.23 40.46
CA SER A 338 44.20 27.53 40.51
C SER A 338 43.63 28.47 39.43
N GLU A 339 43.69 29.79 39.69
CA GLU A 339 43.22 30.81 38.72
C GLU A 339 43.89 30.67 37.32
N ASP A 340 45.16 30.17 37.31
CA ASP A 340 45.89 29.90 36.06
C ASP A 340 45.37 28.70 35.27
N GLU A 341 44.88 27.66 35.93
CA GLU A 341 44.24 26.51 35.32
C GLU A 341 42.83 26.82 34.82
N GLN A 342 42.11 27.74 35.52
CA GLN A 342 40.82 28.26 35.04
C GLN A 342 41.00 29.21 33.84
N ALA A 343 42.05 30.02 33.79
CA ALA A 343 42.34 30.84 32.64
C ALA A 343 42.74 29.99 31.42
N ALA A 344 43.60 28.97 31.60
CA ALA A 344 43.97 28.04 30.53
C ALA A 344 42.78 27.21 30.00
N MET A 345 41.83 26.86 30.85
CA MET A 345 40.60 26.13 30.46
C MET A 345 39.61 27.05 29.72
N ASN A 346 39.54 28.35 30.11
CA ASN A 346 38.75 29.35 29.42
C ASN A 346 39.38 29.73 28.06
N ASP A 347 40.71 29.86 27.96
CA ASP A 347 41.41 30.07 26.69
C ASP A 347 41.25 28.87 25.75
N ALA A 348 41.32 27.64 26.27
CA ALA A 348 41.06 26.44 25.48
C ALA A 348 39.58 26.32 25.02
N MET A 349 38.62 26.77 25.84
CA MET A 349 37.20 26.88 25.45
C MET A 349 36.98 27.97 24.40
N ASP A 350 37.65 29.11 24.51
CA ASP A 350 37.57 30.18 23.53
C ASP A 350 38.26 29.85 22.20
N GLU A 351 39.32 29.04 22.21
CA GLU A 351 39.94 28.49 20.98
C GLU A 351 39.09 27.42 20.34
N SER A 352 38.38 26.59 21.10
CA SER A 352 37.45 25.63 20.56
C SER A 352 36.21 26.28 19.92
N GLN A 353 35.80 27.47 20.39
CA GLN A 353 34.71 28.23 19.78
C GLN A 353 35.13 29.02 18.51
N LYS A 354 36.39 29.15 18.24
CA LYS A 354 36.94 29.86 17.05
C LYS A 354 37.23 28.95 15.87
N THR A 355 37.16 27.64 16.01
CA THR A 355 37.20 26.73 14.87
C THR A 355 35.92 26.84 14.10
N PRO A 356 35.89 27.31 12.84
CA PRO A 356 34.68 27.31 12.05
C PRO A 356 34.14 25.88 11.98
N ALA A 357 32.86 25.70 12.24
CA ALA A 357 32.23 24.40 12.15
C ALA A 357 32.62 23.73 10.83
N PRO A 358 32.99 22.44 10.84
CA PRO A 358 33.49 21.78 9.62
C PRO A 358 32.39 21.84 8.55
N VAL A 359 32.71 22.52 7.44
CA VAL A 359 31.81 22.66 6.31
C VAL A 359 31.63 21.28 5.68
N TYR A 360 30.38 20.79 5.60
CA TYR A 360 30.06 19.52 4.94
C TYR A 360 30.62 19.49 3.52
N ALA A 361 31.50 18.54 3.24
CA ALA A 361 32.04 18.30 1.91
C ALA A 361 31.25 17.18 1.22
N TYR A 362 30.68 17.48 0.05
CA TYR A 362 29.97 16.46 -0.74
C TYR A 362 30.93 15.33 -1.17
N PRO A 363 30.48 14.06 -1.09
CA PRO A 363 31.32 12.95 -1.53
C PRO A 363 31.62 13.05 -3.03
N PRO A 364 32.86 12.75 -3.48
CA PRO A 364 33.22 12.79 -4.90
C PRO A 364 32.53 11.65 -5.65
N ILE A 365 32.07 11.93 -6.88
CA ILE A 365 31.37 10.98 -7.73
C ILE A 365 32.22 9.76 -8.12
N ASP A 366 33.54 9.87 -8.00
CA ASP A 366 34.50 8.81 -8.35
C ASP A 366 34.51 7.65 -7.35
N LEU A 367 33.86 7.80 -6.18
CA LEU A 367 33.60 6.71 -5.25
C LEU A 367 32.56 5.72 -5.79
N LEU A 368 31.79 6.12 -6.81
CA LEU A 368 30.77 5.30 -7.41
C LEU A 368 31.28 4.64 -8.70
N THR A 369 30.98 3.37 -8.88
CA THR A 369 31.45 2.55 -10.01
C THR A 369 30.86 3.01 -11.34
N GLN A 370 31.71 3.15 -12.34
CA GLN A 370 31.26 3.41 -13.70
C GLN A 370 30.83 2.12 -14.40
N GLY A 371 29.59 2.09 -14.88
CA GLY A 371 29.02 0.94 -15.57
C GLY A 371 29.76 0.58 -16.86
N LYS A 372 29.92 -0.70 -17.13
CA LYS A 372 30.39 -1.22 -18.42
C LYS A 372 29.18 -1.54 -19.27
N HIS A 373 29.02 -0.84 -20.40
CA HIS A 373 27.95 -1.16 -21.35
C HIS A 373 28.27 -2.41 -22.15
N THR A 374 27.33 -3.35 -22.21
CA THR A 374 27.47 -4.57 -23.02
C THR A 374 27.36 -4.22 -24.51
N SER A 375 28.16 -4.90 -25.36
CA SER A 375 28.24 -4.60 -26.81
C SER A 375 26.90 -4.83 -27.54
N VAL A 376 26.59 -3.92 -28.46
CA VAL A 376 25.35 -3.85 -29.24
C VAL A 376 25.20 -5.01 -30.26
N ALA A 377 26.29 -5.68 -30.65
CA ALA A 377 26.30 -6.61 -31.79
C ALA A 377 25.43 -7.90 -31.62
N GLY A 378 25.21 -8.37 -30.39
CA GLY A 378 24.31 -9.52 -30.14
C GLY A 378 22.84 -9.13 -30.01
N ALA A 379 22.56 -7.87 -29.76
CA ALA A 379 21.24 -7.36 -29.46
C ALA A 379 20.27 -7.38 -30.64
N GLU A 380 20.75 -7.11 -31.85
CA GLU A 380 19.91 -7.08 -33.05
C GLU A 380 19.40 -8.47 -33.45
N ALA A 381 20.26 -9.50 -33.34
CA ALA A 381 19.87 -10.86 -33.65
C ALA A 381 18.78 -11.35 -32.68
N GLU A 382 18.94 -11.07 -31.37
CA GLU A 382 17.95 -11.34 -30.33
C GLU A 382 16.60 -10.66 -30.61
N LEU A 383 16.64 -9.39 -31.03
CA LEU A 383 15.44 -8.62 -31.36
C LEU A 383 14.68 -9.20 -32.54
N ARG A 384 15.39 -9.60 -33.60
CA ARG A 384 14.79 -10.21 -34.79
C ARG A 384 14.15 -11.57 -34.47
N GLU A 385 14.86 -12.42 -33.71
CA GLU A 385 14.35 -13.71 -33.28
C GLU A 385 13.09 -13.56 -32.41
N SER A 386 13.15 -12.73 -31.39
CA SER A 386 12.03 -12.49 -30.46
C SER A 386 10.83 -11.86 -31.18
N SER A 387 11.07 -10.94 -32.13
CA SER A 387 10.01 -10.32 -32.93
C SER A 387 9.28 -11.30 -33.82
N ALA A 388 10.02 -12.18 -34.51
CA ALA A 388 9.45 -13.20 -35.37
C ALA A 388 8.63 -14.22 -34.57
N CYS A 389 9.18 -14.69 -33.45
CA CYS A 389 8.49 -15.60 -32.54
C CYS A 389 7.21 -14.99 -31.97
N LEU A 390 7.25 -13.72 -31.56
CA LEU A 390 6.10 -13.00 -31.03
C LEU A 390 4.96 -12.89 -32.07
N LEU A 391 5.28 -12.50 -33.32
CA LEU A 391 4.29 -12.41 -34.39
C LEU A 391 3.71 -13.78 -34.78
N ASP A 392 4.54 -14.81 -34.91
CA ASP A 392 4.11 -16.19 -35.18
C ASP A 392 3.18 -16.71 -34.05
N THR A 393 3.48 -16.37 -32.79
CA THR A 393 2.64 -16.74 -31.63
C THR A 393 1.29 -16.05 -31.71
N LEU A 394 1.25 -14.73 -31.92
CA LEU A 394 -0.01 -13.99 -32.02
C LEU A 394 -0.86 -14.44 -33.21
N GLU A 395 -0.24 -14.75 -34.36
CA GLU A 395 -0.94 -15.30 -35.51
C GLU A 395 -1.57 -16.66 -35.21
N SER A 396 -0.90 -17.53 -34.45
CA SER A 396 -1.43 -18.84 -34.06
C SER A 396 -2.73 -18.73 -33.22
N PHE A 397 -2.88 -17.62 -32.49
CA PHE A 397 -4.10 -17.29 -31.76
C PHE A 397 -5.11 -16.41 -32.54
N ASN A 398 -4.92 -16.32 -33.88
CA ASN A 398 -5.75 -15.48 -34.78
C ASN A 398 -5.75 -13.98 -34.40
N ILE A 399 -4.59 -13.46 -34.03
CA ILE A 399 -4.35 -12.03 -33.80
C ILE A 399 -3.32 -11.58 -34.86
N ASP A 400 -3.80 -10.85 -35.88
CA ASP A 400 -2.97 -10.27 -36.95
C ASP A 400 -2.37 -8.95 -36.45
N ALA A 401 -1.26 -9.01 -35.73
CA ALA A 401 -0.58 -7.87 -35.14
C ALA A 401 0.57 -7.39 -36.03
N GLN A 402 0.86 -6.09 -36.00
CA GLN A 402 2.01 -5.51 -36.71
C GLN A 402 2.87 -4.73 -35.73
N ILE A 403 4.19 -4.89 -35.80
CA ILE A 403 5.15 -4.16 -34.99
C ILE A 403 5.32 -2.76 -35.60
N ILE A 404 5.02 -1.73 -34.82
CA ILE A 404 5.20 -0.31 -35.20
C ILE A 404 6.47 0.29 -34.60
N GLY A 405 6.99 -0.31 -33.52
CA GLY A 405 8.20 0.14 -32.88
C GLY A 405 8.75 -0.92 -31.92
N ILE A 406 10.02 -0.84 -31.66
CA ILE A 406 10.73 -1.66 -30.66
C ILE A 406 11.57 -0.73 -29.81
N VAL A 407 11.42 -0.80 -28.49
CA VAL A 407 12.18 -0.01 -27.53
C VAL A 407 12.92 -0.96 -26.61
N ARG A 408 14.26 -0.97 -26.68
CA ARG A 408 15.10 -1.78 -25.82
C ARG A 408 15.56 -0.98 -24.60
N GLY A 409 15.10 -1.39 -23.44
CA GLY A 409 15.54 -0.84 -22.17
C GLY A 409 16.65 -1.66 -21.50
N PRO A 410 17.05 -1.29 -20.28
CA PRO A 410 18.10 -1.99 -19.54
C PRO A 410 17.75 -3.44 -19.22
N SER A 411 16.52 -3.70 -18.80
CA SER A 411 16.05 -5.01 -18.34
C SER A 411 15.02 -5.66 -19.26
N VAL A 412 14.26 -4.85 -20.00
CA VAL A 412 13.18 -5.33 -20.87
C VAL A 412 13.21 -4.67 -22.23
N THR A 413 12.73 -5.40 -23.23
CA THR A 413 12.44 -4.87 -24.55
C THR A 413 10.91 -4.75 -24.71
N ARG A 414 10.43 -3.57 -25.08
CA ARG A 414 9.03 -3.31 -25.37
C ARG A 414 8.78 -3.35 -26.86
N PHE A 415 7.97 -4.30 -27.31
CA PHE A 415 7.45 -4.37 -28.67
C PHE A 415 6.13 -3.62 -28.73
N GLU A 416 6.06 -2.59 -29.56
CA GLU A 416 4.87 -1.78 -29.76
C GLU A 416 4.09 -2.32 -30.95
N LEU A 417 2.88 -2.80 -30.72
CA LEU A 417 2.08 -3.52 -31.70
C LEU A 417 0.76 -2.81 -31.97
N THR A 418 0.41 -2.72 -33.25
CA THR A 418 -0.95 -2.37 -33.67
C THR A 418 -1.79 -3.64 -33.79
N ILE A 419 -2.97 -3.62 -33.21
CA ILE A 419 -3.94 -4.72 -33.22
C ILE A 419 -5.10 -4.33 -34.13
N PRO A 420 -5.63 -5.26 -34.95
CA PRO A 420 -6.79 -5.03 -35.78
C PRO A 420 -8.01 -4.56 -34.99
N ARG A 421 -8.82 -3.70 -35.63
CA ARG A 421 -10.06 -3.23 -35.03
C ARG A 421 -10.99 -4.40 -34.70
N GLY A 422 -11.63 -4.39 -33.53
CA GLY A 422 -12.54 -5.44 -33.07
C GLY A 422 -11.91 -6.46 -32.11
N ILE A 423 -10.59 -6.50 -31.97
CA ILE A 423 -9.92 -7.34 -30.97
C ILE A 423 -9.81 -6.57 -29.66
N LYS A 424 -10.34 -7.14 -28.56
CA LYS A 424 -10.24 -6.55 -27.21
C LYS A 424 -8.82 -6.73 -26.68
N ILE A 425 -8.27 -5.70 -26.04
CA ILE A 425 -6.96 -5.75 -25.39
C ILE A 425 -6.89 -6.87 -24.35
N SER A 426 -8.00 -7.13 -23.63
CA SER A 426 -8.09 -8.23 -22.67
C SER A 426 -7.83 -9.62 -23.28
N ARG A 427 -8.12 -9.81 -24.58
CA ARG A 427 -7.81 -11.07 -25.29
C ARG A 427 -6.30 -11.23 -25.48
N VAL A 428 -5.60 -10.13 -25.79
CA VAL A 428 -4.14 -10.14 -25.93
C VAL A 428 -3.48 -10.31 -24.57
N SER A 429 -3.98 -9.59 -23.56
CA SER A 429 -3.43 -9.71 -22.18
C SER A 429 -3.61 -11.10 -21.56
N ALA A 430 -4.64 -11.85 -21.98
CA ALA A 430 -4.83 -13.22 -21.56
C ALA A 430 -3.79 -14.19 -22.12
N LEU A 431 -3.09 -13.82 -23.21
CA LEU A 431 -2.04 -14.62 -23.84
C LEU A 431 -0.64 -14.36 -23.24
N SER A 432 -0.54 -13.61 -22.14
CA SER A 432 0.75 -13.25 -21.55
C SER A 432 1.63 -14.46 -21.22
N ASP A 433 1.03 -15.52 -20.75
CA ASP A 433 1.73 -16.73 -20.32
C ASP A 433 2.10 -17.62 -21.52
N ASP A 434 1.23 -17.69 -22.56
CA ASP A 434 1.52 -18.38 -23.82
C ASP A 434 2.65 -17.69 -24.59
N ILE A 435 2.66 -16.36 -24.60
CA ILE A 435 3.72 -15.56 -25.23
C ILE A 435 5.03 -15.72 -24.44
N ALA A 436 4.98 -15.74 -23.12
CA ALA A 436 6.15 -15.96 -22.28
C ALA A 436 6.77 -17.34 -22.56
N LEU A 437 5.94 -18.38 -22.65
CA LEU A 437 6.39 -19.74 -22.98
C LEU A 437 7.03 -19.80 -24.36
N ALA A 438 6.41 -19.20 -25.37
CA ALA A 438 6.93 -19.20 -26.74
C ALA A 438 8.28 -18.47 -26.88
N LEU A 439 8.48 -17.39 -26.09
CA LEU A 439 9.71 -16.61 -26.06
C LEU A 439 10.78 -17.16 -25.10
N GLY A 440 10.46 -18.21 -24.33
CA GLY A 440 11.34 -18.73 -23.29
C GLY A 440 11.60 -17.69 -22.18
N ALA A 441 10.67 -16.79 -21.94
CA ALA A 441 10.75 -15.74 -20.93
C ALA A 441 10.02 -16.16 -19.65
N ALA A 442 10.51 -15.73 -18.48
CA ALA A 442 9.87 -16.04 -17.20
C ALA A 442 8.47 -15.39 -17.08
N ASN A 443 8.34 -14.14 -17.51
CA ASN A 443 7.10 -13.38 -17.48
C ASN A 443 7.06 -12.36 -18.62
N VAL A 444 5.88 -12.09 -19.14
CA VAL A 444 5.63 -11.02 -20.13
C VAL A 444 4.55 -10.10 -19.61
N ARG A 445 4.80 -8.78 -19.69
CA ARG A 445 3.82 -7.77 -19.30
C ARG A 445 3.22 -7.11 -20.53
N ILE A 446 1.89 -7.05 -20.58
CA ILE A 446 1.16 -6.45 -21.69
C ILE A 446 0.42 -5.21 -21.18
N ALA A 447 0.70 -4.06 -21.76
CA ALA A 447 0.11 -2.79 -21.37
C ALA A 447 -0.28 -1.93 -22.58
N PRO A 448 -1.41 -1.21 -22.53
CA PRO A 448 -1.78 -0.27 -23.59
C PRO A 448 -0.87 0.97 -23.56
N ILE A 449 -0.50 1.45 -24.74
CA ILE A 449 0.23 2.70 -24.97
C ILE A 449 -0.77 3.72 -25.53
N PRO A 450 -1.33 4.63 -24.70
CA PRO A 450 -2.41 5.52 -25.15
C PRO A 450 -2.00 6.46 -26.29
N ASP A 451 -0.81 7.02 -26.20
CA ASP A 451 -0.31 8.04 -27.12
C ASP A 451 -0.14 7.54 -28.56
N LYS A 452 0.10 6.24 -28.72
CA LYS A 452 0.33 5.61 -30.03
C LYS A 452 -0.83 4.73 -30.49
N SER A 453 -1.93 4.65 -29.74
CA SER A 453 -3.02 3.68 -29.97
C SER A 453 -2.52 2.26 -30.23
N ALA A 454 -1.49 1.86 -29.50
CA ALA A 454 -0.77 0.60 -29.63
C ALA A 454 -0.82 -0.20 -28.32
N VAL A 455 -0.48 -1.46 -28.43
CA VAL A 455 -0.26 -2.34 -27.27
C VAL A 455 1.23 -2.59 -27.13
N GLY A 456 1.78 -2.33 -25.97
CA GLY A 456 3.16 -2.65 -25.63
C GLY A 456 3.24 -4.05 -25.00
N ILE A 457 4.09 -4.90 -25.55
CA ILE A 457 4.45 -6.20 -24.98
C ILE A 457 5.89 -6.07 -24.49
N GLU A 458 6.06 -6.13 -23.17
CA GLU A 458 7.33 -5.99 -22.51
C GLU A 458 7.91 -7.38 -22.22
N VAL A 459 9.00 -7.71 -22.88
CA VAL A 459 9.69 -9.01 -22.80
C VAL A 459 11.02 -8.83 -22.10
N PRO A 460 11.37 -9.64 -21.10
CA PRO A 460 12.69 -9.62 -20.47
C PRO A 460 13.82 -9.82 -21.45
N ASN A 461 14.89 -9.05 -21.33
CA ASN A 461 16.09 -9.23 -22.11
C ASN A 461 16.82 -10.50 -21.67
N LYS A 462 17.41 -11.26 -22.58
CA LYS A 462 18.28 -12.41 -22.24
C LYS A 462 19.50 -11.95 -21.42
N THR A 463 20.01 -10.76 -21.75
CA THR A 463 21.08 -10.09 -20.98
C THR A 463 20.55 -8.81 -20.38
N VAL A 464 20.50 -8.73 -19.04
CA VAL A 464 20.08 -7.54 -18.31
C VAL A 464 21.27 -6.62 -18.09
N ASN A 465 21.15 -5.36 -18.48
CA ASN A 465 22.14 -4.33 -18.20
C ASN A 465 21.85 -3.71 -16.82
N THR A 466 22.83 -3.79 -15.91
CA THR A 466 22.75 -3.13 -14.61
C THR A 466 22.79 -1.61 -14.78
N VAL A 467 21.88 -0.91 -14.13
CA VAL A 467 21.84 0.56 -14.09
C VAL A 467 22.62 1.00 -12.85
N PHE A 468 23.83 1.53 -13.04
CA PHE A 468 24.64 2.02 -11.92
C PHE A 468 24.17 3.38 -11.43
N ILE A 469 24.20 3.59 -10.11
CA ILE A 469 23.73 4.85 -9.50
C ILE A 469 24.54 6.05 -10.02
N ARG A 470 25.84 5.88 -10.32
CA ARG A 470 26.71 6.92 -10.88
C ARG A 470 26.15 7.53 -12.16
N GLU A 471 25.52 6.70 -13.03
CA GLU A 471 24.94 7.16 -14.28
C GLU A 471 23.74 8.10 -14.06
N CYS A 472 22.96 7.84 -13.02
CA CYS A 472 21.79 8.65 -12.67
C CYS A 472 22.17 9.91 -11.89
N ILE A 473 23.08 9.82 -10.91
CA ILE A 473 23.59 10.99 -10.15
C ILE A 473 24.40 11.93 -11.05
N GLY A 474 25.21 11.38 -11.96
CA GLY A 474 25.99 12.16 -12.93
C GLY A 474 25.17 12.74 -14.08
N SER A 475 23.87 12.43 -14.19
CA SER A 475 23.03 12.92 -15.27
C SER A 475 22.68 14.41 -15.09
N ASN A 476 22.46 15.09 -16.22
CA ASN A 476 21.97 16.47 -16.23
C ASN A 476 20.60 16.60 -15.52
N ALA A 477 19.77 15.58 -15.57
CA ALA A 477 18.47 15.55 -14.91
C ALA A 477 18.61 15.67 -13.38
N PHE A 478 19.56 14.95 -12.78
CA PHE A 478 19.83 15.03 -11.34
C PHE A 478 20.54 16.36 -10.96
N ALA A 479 21.52 16.79 -11.75
CA ALA A 479 22.25 18.03 -11.49
C ALA A 479 21.30 19.25 -11.49
N ASN A 480 20.39 19.33 -12.47
CA ASN A 480 19.45 20.44 -12.64
C ASN A 480 18.22 20.35 -11.70
N ALA A 481 18.03 19.25 -10.99
CA ALA A 481 16.93 19.10 -10.04
C ALA A 481 17.07 20.13 -8.89
N LYS A 482 16.12 21.06 -8.76
CA LYS A 482 16.15 22.15 -7.78
C LYS A 482 15.95 21.71 -6.34
N SER A 483 15.21 20.62 -6.14
CA SER A 483 14.89 20.11 -4.81
C SER A 483 16.11 19.46 -4.15
N ARG A 484 16.32 19.75 -2.87
CA ARG A 484 17.35 19.10 -2.03
C ARG A 484 16.98 17.65 -1.69
N LEU A 485 15.69 17.29 -1.84
CA LEU A 485 15.19 15.94 -1.63
C LEU A 485 15.04 15.14 -2.95
N SER A 486 15.78 15.53 -4.00
CA SER A 486 15.81 14.76 -5.25
C SER A 486 16.69 13.51 -5.10
N PHE A 487 16.24 12.39 -5.65
CA PHE A 487 16.94 11.11 -5.60
C PHE A 487 16.87 10.36 -6.93
N ALA A 488 17.88 9.54 -7.21
CA ALA A 488 17.95 8.69 -8.38
C ALA A 488 17.03 7.47 -8.20
N VAL A 489 15.98 7.37 -9.01
CA VAL A 489 15.09 6.20 -9.03
C VAL A 489 15.72 5.10 -9.89
N GLY A 490 16.15 5.44 -11.10
CA GLY A 490 16.70 4.48 -12.06
C GLY A 490 16.61 4.97 -13.51
N LYS A 491 16.43 4.05 -14.43
CA LYS A 491 16.16 4.33 -15.86
C LYS A 491 14.83 3.74 -16.29
N ASP A 492 14.09 4.48 -17.09
CA ASP A 492 12.85 4.00 -17.69
C ASP A 492 13.12 2.93 -18.79
N ILE A 493 12.06 2.43 -19.41
CA ILE A 493 12.15 1.44 -20.50
C ILE A 493 12.89 2.02 -21.73
N THR A 494 12.97 3.36 -21.86
CA THR A 494 13.68 4.01 -22.95
C THR A 494 15.16 4.28 -22.63
N GLY A 495 15.60 3.97 -21.41
CA GLY A 495 16.96 4.21 -20.92
C GLY A 495 17.19 5.62 -20.39
N ARG A 496 16.16 6.45 -20.26
CA ARG A 496 16.26 7.80 -19.68
C ARG A 496 16.34 7.72 -18.17
N PRO A 497 17.20 8.55 -17.52
CA PRO A 497 17.24 8.62 -16.08
C PRO A 497 15.95 9.19 -15.51
N VAL A 498 15.41 8.51 -14.48
CA VAL A 498 14.22 8.91 -13.74
C VAL A 498 14.68 9.42 -12.37
N ILE A 499 14.39 10.68 -12.08
CA ILE A 499 14.72 11.35 -10.84
C ILE A 499 13.45 11.60 -10.05
N GLY A 500 13.40 11.07 -8.84
CA GLY A 500 12.29 11.32 -7.90
C GLY A 500 12.55 12.55 -7.06
N ASP A 501 11.50 13.12 -6.48
CA ASP A 501 11.57 14.28 -5.58
C ASP A 501 10.65 14.03 -4.37
N ILE A 502 11.23 13.79 -3.21
CA ILE A 502 10.47 13.52 -1.98
C ILE A 502 9.63 14.74 -1.57
N ALA A 503 10.05 15.95 -1.87
CA ALA A 503 9.26 17.15 -1.56
C ALA A 503 7.95 17.22 -2.35
N LYS A 504 7.96 16.76 -3.62
CA LYS A 504 6.76 16.64 -4.45
C LYS A 504 5.92 15.42 -4.06
N MET A 505 6.57 14.34 -3.64
CA MET A 505 5.99 13.08 -3.17
C MET A 505 6.19 12.95 -1.65
N PRO A 506 5.47 13.73 -0.83
CA PRO A 506 5.84 13.95 0.57
C PRO A 506 5.97 12.66 1.39
N HIS A 507 5.23 11.64 1.02
CA HIS A 507 5.25 10.34 1.67
C HIS A 507 5.22 9.25 0.62
N MET A 508 6.07 8.25 0.78
CA MET A 508 6.27 7.17 -0.19
C MET A 508 6.20 5.80 0.49
N LEU A 509 5.50 4.88 -0.16
CA LEU A 509 5.44 3.47 0.21
C LEU A 509 6.28 2.66 -0.77
N ILE A 510 7.21 1.86 -0.26
CA ILE A 510 8.08 0.98 -1.05
C ILE A 510 7.82 -0.46 -0.62
N ALA A 511 7.40 -1.33 -1.52
CA ALA A 511 7.16 -2.71 -1.16
C ALA A 511 7.62 -3.71 -2.23
N GLY A 512 7.99 -4.92 -1.79
CA GLY A 512 8.42 -6.01 -2.65
C GLY A 512 9.04 -7.16 -1.86
N THR A 513 9.11 -8.34 -2.46
CA THR A 513 9.68 -9.53 -1.82
C THR A 513 11.18 -9.43 -1.60
N THR A 514 11.74 -10.29 -0.76
CA THR A 514 13.19 -10.39 -0.53
C THR A 514 13.92 -10.65 -1.85
N GLY A 515 15.02 -9.92 -2.10
CA GLY A 515 15.79 -10.02 -3.34
C GLY A 515 15.18 -9.29 -4.54
N SER A 516 14.04 -8.63 -4.40
CA SER A 516 13.41 -7.86 -5.48
C SER A 516 14.12 -6.55 -5.82
N GLY A 517 14.94 -6.01 -4.90
CA GLY A 517 15.70 -4.76 -5.06
C GLY A 517 15.27 -3.63 -4.11
N LYS A 518 14.36 -3.88 -3.15
CA LYS A 518 13.85 -2.90 -2.18
C LYS A 518 14.96 -2.19 -1.40
N SER A 519 15.84 -2.94 -0.75
CA SER A 519 16.91 -2.39 0.08
C SER A 519 17.94 -1.60 -0.75
N VAL A 520 18.27 -2.09 -1.94
CA VAL A 520 19.13 -1.36 -2.88
C VAL A 520 18.51 -0.02 -3.29
N CYS A 521 17.21 0.04 -3.50
CA CYS A 521 16.51 1.28 -3.82
C CYS A 521 16.52 2.27 -2.64
N ILE A 522 16.34 1.81 -1.41
CA ILE A 522 16.42 2.65 -0.21
C ILE A 522 17.83 3.22 -0.07
N ASN A 523 18.85 2.38 -0.20
CA ASN A 523 20.24 2.80 -0.17
C ASN A 523 20.57 3.78 -1.29
N SER A 524 20.10 3.52 -2.52
CA SER A 524 20.26 4.45 -3.65
C SER A 524 19.61 5.81 -3.37
N MET A 525 18.43 5.82 -2.73
CA MET A 525 17.77 7.05 -2.31
C MET A 525 18.59 7.80 -1.26
N LEU A 526 19.03 7.12 -0.19
CA LEU A 526 19.82 7.72 0.89
C LEU A 526 21.14 8.29 0.36
N ILE A 527 21.87 7.53 -0.42
CA ILE A 527 23.11 8.00 -1.05
C ILE A 527 22.84 9.21 -1.96
N SER A 528 21.75 9.20 -2.73
CA SER A 528 21.38 10.37 -3.55
C SER A 528 21.15 11.62 -2.70
N LEU A 529 20.55 11.51 -1.52
CA LEU A 529 20.35 12.62 -0.59
C LEU A 529 21.69 13.13 -0.07
N LEU A 530 22.63 12.23 0.28
CA LEU A 530 23.98 12.60 0.75
C LEU A 530 24.80 13.32 -0.33
N TYR A 531 24.57 13.03 -1.61
CA TYR A 531 25.17 13.75 -2.74
C TYR A 531 24.49 15.08 -3.07
N LYS A 532 23.27 15.34 -2.54
CA LYS A 532 22.46 16.50 -2.93
C LYS A 532 22.28 17.55 -1.85
N SER A 533 22.33 17.17 -0.58
CA SER A 533 21.95 18.03 0.55
C SER A 533 22.99 17.99 1.67
N THR A 534 23.07 19.10 2.43
CA THR A 534 23.88 19.22 3.64
C THR A 534 23.05 18.83 4.88
N PRO A 535 23.69 18.54 6.02
CA PRO A 535 22.99 18.26 7.29
C PRO A 535 22.09 19.41 7.78
N GLU A 536 22.41 20.65 7.40
CA GLU A 536 21.60 21.83 7.72
C GLU A 536 20.30 21.90 6.88
N GLU A 537 20.34 21.30 5.69
CA GLU A 537 19.18 21.30 4.77
C GLU A 537 18.28 20.10 4.99
N VAL A 538 18.87 18.92 5.26
CA VAL A 538 18.15 17.65 5.41
C VAL A 538 18.69 16.86 6.59
N ARG A 539 17.79 16.48 7.48
CA ARG A 539 18.09 15.57 8.60
C ARG A 539 17.32 14.27 8.43
N LEU A 540 17.87 13.19 8.96
CA LEU A 540 17.38 11.84 8.79
C LEU A 540 17.04 11.20 10.14
N ILE A 541 15.93 10.45 10.16
CA ILE A 541 15.60 9.46 11.18
C ILE A 541 15.47 8.13 10.46
N MET A 542 16.26 7.15 10.88
CA MET A 542 16.27 5.82 10.26
C MET A 542 15.82 4.76 11.26
N VAL A 543 14.95 3.87 10.79
CA VAL A 543 14.41 2.75 11.58
C VAL A 543 14.70 1.45 10.83
N ASP A 544 15.51 0.60 11.43
CA ASP A 544 15.90 -0.72 10.92
C ASP A 544 15.75 -1.79 12.01
N PRO A 545 14.56 -2.38 12.15
CA PRO A 545 14.32 -3.40 13.19
C PRO A 545 15.08 -4.71 12.95
N LYS A 546 15.65 -4.91 11.76
CA LYS A 546 16.44 -6.10 11.41
C LYS A 546 17.94 -5.94 11.64
N MET A 547 18.43 -4.73 11.85
CA MET A 547 19.86 -4.39 12.04
C MET A 547 20.74 -4.82 10.86
N VAL A 548 20.26 -4.84 9.64
CA VAL A 548 20.97 -5.39 8.49
C VAL A 548 21.29 -4.32 7.43
N GLU A 549 20.33 -3.44 7.15
CA GLU A 549 20.34 -2.61 5.94
C GLU A 549 20.87 -1.19 6.21
N LEU A 550 20.50 -0.58 7.36
CA LEU A 550 20.76 0.83 7.62
C LEU A 550 21.82 1.07 8.72
N GLY A 551 22.33 0.03 9.36
CA GLY A 551 23.29 0.13 10.45
C GLY A 551 24.58 0.88 10.09
N ASN A 552 25.04 0.75 8.85
CA ASN A 552 26.27 1.39 8.33
C ASN A 552 26.19 2.93 8.35
N TYR A 553 24.97 3.50 8.28
CA TYR A 553 24.76 4.96 8.29
C TYR A 553 24.95 5.60 9.67
N ASN A 554 25.09 4.83 10.76
CA ASN A 554 25.39 5.40 12.06
C ASN A 554 26.66 6.24 12.03
N GLY A 555 26.60 7.45 12.57
CA GLY A 555 27.73 8.39 12.61
C GLY A 555 27.77 9.41 11.49
N ILE A 556 26.86 9.38 10.49
CA ILE A 556 26.76 10.45 9.50
C ILE A 556 26.12 11.71 10.10
N PRO A 557 26.56 12.92 9.71
CA PRO A 557 26.09 14.17 10.31
C PRO A 557 24.61 14.48 10.02
N HIS A 558 24.00 13.82 9.06
CA HIS A 558 22.57 13.96 8.73
C HIS A 558 21.64 13.31 9.75
N LEU A 559 22.09 12.33 10.54
CA LEU A 559 21.27 11.65 11.52
C LEU A 559 20.94 12.57 12.72
N LEU A 560 19.66 12.63 13.10
CA LEU A 560 19.21 13.28 14.33
C LEU A 560 19.45 12.39 15.56
N ILE A 561 19.32 11.09 15.39
CA ILE A 561 19.51 10.05 16.41
C ILE A 561 20.19 8.84 15.76
N PRO A 562 20.81 7.95 16.54
CA PRO A 562 21.30 6.68 16.00
C PRO A 562 20.18 5.89 15.33
N VAL A 563 20.53 5.02 14.38
CA VAL A 563 19.54 4.15 13.71
C VAL A 563 18.75 3.35 14.75
N VAL A 564 17.44 3.51 14.75
CA VAL A 564 16.55 2.89 15.73
C VAL A 564 16.27 1.45 15.33
N THR A 565 16.63 0.52 16.22
CA THR A 565 16.52 -0.92 15.95
C THR A 565 15.39 -1.58 16.74
N ASP A 566 15.02 -1.02 17.89
CA ASP A 566 13.92 -1.52 18.71
C ASP A 566 12.56 -1.00 18.22
N PRO A 567 11.56 -1.87 17.95
CA PRO A 567 10.24 -1.46 17.48
C PRO A 567 9.48 -0.52 18.42
N LYS A 568 9.69 -0.61 19.75
CA LYS A 568 9.04 0.30 20.71
C LYS A 568 9.69 1.67 20.67
N LYS A 569 11.03 1.72 20.62
CA LYS A 569 11.77 2.97 20.43
C LYS A 569 11.42 3.62 19.08
N ALA A 570 11.16 2.81 18.05
CA ALA A 570 10.69 3.30 16.74
C ALA A 570 9.31 3.96 16.83
N ALA A 571 8.36 3.39 17.60
CA ALA A 571 7.08 4.03 17.87
C ALA A 571 7.26 5.36 18.62
N GLY A 572 8.21 5.42 19.58
CA GLY A 572 8.60 6.64 20.28
C GLY A 572 9.18 7.71 19.33
N ALA A 573 10.05 7.33 18.40
CA ALA A 573 10.63 8.22 17.41
C ALA A 573 9.57 8.80 16.47
N LEU A 574 8.61 7.99 16.04
CA LEU A 574 7.46 8.45 15.23
C LEU A 574 6.56 9.41 16.03
N ASN A 575 6.36 9.16 17.32
CA ASN A 575 5.58 10.05 18.16
C ASN A 575 6.30 11.39 18.39
N TRP A 576 7.62 11.35 18.61
CA TRP A 576 8.43 12.56 18.64
C TRP A 576 8.28 13.36 17.33
N ALA A 577 8.33 12.70 16.19
CA ALA A 577 8.15 13.37 14.89
C ALA A 577 6.78 14.04 14.75
N VAL A 578 5.72 13.48 15.33
CA VAL A 578 4.40 14.12 15.42
C VAL A 578 4.47 15.37 16.30
N GLY A 579 5.16 15.32 17.45
CA GLY A 579 5.36 16.48 18.33
C GLY A 579 6.14 17.60 17.64
N GLU A 580 7.23 17.25 16.94
CA GLU A 580 8.04 18.20 16.16
C GLU A 580 7.22 18.86 15.03
N MET A 581 6.40 18.09 14.35
CA MET A 581 5.47 18.62 13.36
C MET A 581 4.53 19.68 13.97
N GLU A 582 3.97 19.40 15.15
CA GLU A 582 3.07 20.34 15.85
C GLU A 582 3.82 21.56 16.36
N ARG A 583 5.05 21.39 16.84
CA ARG A 583 5.94 22.49 17.23
C ARG A 583 6.21 23.42 16.03
N ARG A 584 6.53 22.87 14.86
CA ARG A 584 6.75 23.65 13.63
C ARG A 584 5.50 24.42 13.22
N TYR A 585 4.32 23.83 13.31
CA TYR A 585 3.08 24.53 13.02
C TYR A 585 2.81 25.70 13.96
N LYS A 586 3.16 25.60 15.26
CA LYS A 586 3.11 26.72 16.18
C LYS A 586 4.04 27.84 15.75
N LEU A 587 5.30 27.52 15.43
CA LEU A 587 6.27 28.49 14.92
C LEU A 587 5.76 29.19 13.64
N PHE A 588 5.13 28.45 12.73
CA PHE A 588 4.58 29.02 11.50
C PHE A 588 3.42 29.99 11.80
N ALA A 589 2.58 29.66 12.77
CA ALA A 589 1.48 30.52 13.21
C ALA A 589 2.01 31.81 13.85
N ASP A 590 2.99 31.69 14.74
CA ASP A 590 3.59 32.85 15.43
C ASP A 590 4.25 33.82 14.44
N HIS A 591 4.88 33.33 13.38
CA HIS A 591 5.53 34.10 12.32
C HIS A 591 4.63 34.39 11.11
N GLN A 592 3.34 34.01 11.16
CA GLN A 592 2.34 34.21 10.11
C GLN A 592 2.75 33.64 8.73
N VAL A 593 3.50 32.55 8.70
CA VAL A 593 3.93 31.83 7.49
C VAL A 593 3.13 30.54 7.32
N ARG A 594 3.07 30.00 6.08
CA ARG A 594 2.21 28.85 5.77
C ARG A 594 2.95 27.52 5.77
N ASN A 595 4.25 27.54 5.57
CA ASN A 595 5.07 26.33 5.37
C ASN A 595 6.53 26.59 5.73
N LEU A 596 7.32 25.51 5.76
CA LEU A 596 8.75 25.53 6.07
C LEU A 596 9.55 26.48 5.15
N VAL A 597 9.24 26.49 3.85
CA VAL A 597 9.94 27.35 2.89
C VAL A 597 9.77 28.82 3.27
N GLY A 598 8.52 29.24 3.48
CA GLY A 598 8.23 30.63 3.88
C GLY A 598 8.85 31.00 5.23
N TYR A 599 8.90 30.05 6.19
CA TYR A 599 9.58 30.26 7.47
C TYR A 599 11.08 30.45 7.28
N ASN A 600 11.71 29.55 6.54
CA ASN A 600 13.15 29.60 6.29
C ASN A 600 13.56 30.85 5.50
N ASP A 601 12.75 31.29 4.54
CA ASP A 601 13.01 32.52 3.78
C ASP A 601 12.91 33.75 4.69
N LEU A 602 11.96 33.78 5.61
CA LEU A 602 11.83 34.83 6.61
C LEU A 602 13.04 34.83 7.54
N MET A 603 13.43 33.67 8.10
CA MET A 603 14.59 33.57 9.00
C MET A 603 15.90 33.98 8.32
N ARG A 604 16.11 33.58 7.06
CA ARG A 604 17.28 34.03 6.28
C ARG A 604 17.29 35.56 6.06
N ALA A 605 16.13 36.13 5.77
CA ALA A 605 16.02 37.58 5.58
C ALA A 605 16.26 38.34 6.89
N GLU A 606 15.80 37.82 8.01
CA GLU A 606 16.02 38.46 9.33
C GLU A 606 17.46 38.26 9.81
N LYS A 607 18.06 37.07 9.56
CA LYS A 607 19.48 36.84 9.83
C LYS A 607 20.38 37.78 9.04
N ALA A 608 20.10 37.98 7.75
CA ALA A 608 20.86 38.91 6.92
C ALA A 608 20.73 40.37 7.38
N LYS A 609 19.55 40.77 7.88
CA LYS A 609 19.35 42.08 8.48
C LYS A 609 20.11 42.25 9.79
N ALA A 610 20.11 41.22 10.66
CA ALA A 610 20.84 41.23 11.92
C ALA A 610 22.37 41.23 11.69
N GLU A 611 22.86 40.51 10.71
CA GLU A 611 24.27 40.53 10.31
C GLU A 611 24.69 41.91 9.76
N ALA A 612 23.84 42.57 8.97
CA ALA A 612 24.07 43.91 8.49
C ALA A 612 24.05 44.95 9.65
N ALA A 613 23.14 44.86 10.59
CA ALA A 613 23.08 45.70 11.77
C ALA A 613 24.28 45.49 12.72
N ALA A 614 24.72 44.23 12.89
CA ALA A 614 25.93 43.91 13.65
C ALA A 614 27.23 44.50 13.01
N ALA A 615 27.26 44.56 11.67
CA ALA A 615 28.36 45.21 10.94
C ALA A 615 28.35 46.76 11.12
N GLU A 616 27.18 47.36 11.48
CA GLU A 616 27.05 48.80 11.81
C GLU A 616 27.24 49.06 13.31
N GLY A 617 27.56 48.06 14.14
CA GLY A 617 27.90 48.23 15.57
C GLY A 617 26.69 48.09 16.54
N GLU A 618 25.55 47.62 16.08
CA GLU A 618 24.41 47.25 16.95
C GLU A 618 24.55 45.83 17.47
N THR A 619 24.26 45.63 18.74
CA THR A 619 24.24 44.28 19.36
C THR A 619 23.01 43.48 18.91
N ALA A 620 23.06 42.99 17.68
CA ALA A 620 22.06 42.04 17.19
C ALA A 620 22.62 40.64 17.23
N THR A 621 22.09 39.72 18.03
CA THR A 621 22.50 38.34 18.11
C THR A 621 21.88 37.59 16.93
N ALA A 622 22.71 37.37 15.89
CA ALA A 622 22.32 36.59 14.69
C ALA A 622 21.95 35.13 14.99
N GLU A 623 22.28 34.64 16.17
CA GLU A 623 22.03 33.29 16.67
C GLU A 623 20.54 32.96 16.90
N GLN A 624 19.67 33.99 17.00
CA GLN A 624 18.25 33.80 17.22
C GLN A 624 17.47 33.36 15.97
N TYR A 625 18.06 33.46 14.77
CA TYR A 625 17.39 33.21 13.50
C TYR A 625 17.82 31.89 12.88
N GLN A 626 17.31 30.78 13.42
CA GLN A 626 17.65 29.43 12.96
C GLN A 626 16.77 28.99 11.81
N VAL A 627 17.38 28.51 10.73
CA VAL A 627 16.72 27.84 9.61
C VAL A 627 16.41 26.41 10.02
N LEU A 628 15.20 25.93 9.76
CA LEU A 628 14.78 24.57 10.08
C LEU A 628 15.10 23.63 8.91
N PRO A 629 15.74 22.46 9.15
CA PRO A 629 15.98 21.46 8.13
C PRO A 629 14.69 20.70 7.74
N GLN A 630 14.67 20.15 6.53
CA GLN A 630 13.71 19.12 6.18
C GLN A 630 14.05 17.82 6.92
N ILE A 631 13.07 17.05 7.34
CA ILE A 631 13.27 15.78 8.04
C ILE A 631 12.72 14.64 7.20
N VAL A 632 13.56 13.66 6.87
CA VAL A 632 13.15 12.44 6.19
C VAL A 632 13.23 11.27 7.16
N ILE A 633 12.09 10.61 7.35
CA ILE A 633 11.96 9.45 8.22
C ILE A 633 11.89 8.21 7.34
N VAL A 634 12.85 7.31 7.47
CA VAL A 634 12.98 6.09 6.67
C VAL A 634 12.74 4.87 7.54
N ILE A 635 11.77 4.04 7.16
CA ILE A 635 11.46 2.77 7.82
C ILE A 635 11.74 1.65 6.83
N ASP A 636 12.73 0.79 7.12
CA ASP A 636 13.09 -0.32 6.22
C ASP A 636 12.05 -1.44 6.23
N GLU A 637 11.53 -1.80 7.41
CA GLU A 637 10.54 -2.86 7.51
C GLU A 637 9.38 -2.48 8.43
N LEU A 638 8.29 -2.02 7.84
CA LEU A 638 7.08 -1.65 8.58
C LEU A 638 6.43 -2.85 9.26
N ALA A 639 6.49 -4.05 8.65
CA ALA A 639 5.83 -5.23 9.16
C ALA A 639 6.28 -5.58 10.58
N ASP A 640 7.57 -5.42 10.89
CA ASP A 640 8.12 -5.76 12.19
C ASP A 640 7.67 -4.75 13.27
N LEU A 641 7.46 -3.48 12.91
CA LEU A 641 6.86 -2.49 13.80
C LEU A 641 5.37 -2.77 14.07
N MET A 642 4.63 -3.16 13.01
CA MET A 642 3.20 -3.46 13.12
C MET A 642 2.91 -4.71 13.96
N MET A 643 3.87 -5.61 14.10
CA MET A 643 3.74 -6.78 14.99
C MET A 643 3.81 -6.43 16.47
N VAL A 644 4.51 -5.35 16.84
CA VAL A 644 4.79 -4.97 18.24
C VAL A 644 3.91 -3.81 18.70
N ALA A 645 3.79 -2.75 17.89
CA ALA A 645 3.15 -1.49 18.27
C ALA A 645 2.20 -0.96 17.19
N ALA A 646 1.35 -1.82 16.61
CA ALA A 646 0.53 -1.52 15.44
C ALA A 646 -0.27 -0.22 15.54
N LYS A 647 -1.00 0.00 16.64
CA LYS A 647 -1.87 1.17 16.79
C LYS A 647 -1.10 2.48 16.88
N GLU A 648 0.00 2.49 17.61
CA GLU A 648 0.82 3.68 17.84
C GLU A 648 1.56 4.07 16.56
N VAL A 649 2.14 3.08 15.87
CA VAL A 649 2.83 3.25 14.59
C VAL A 649 1.86 3.71 13.51
N GLU A 650 0.71 3.05 13.35
CA GLU A 650 -0.30 3.43 12.35
C GLU A 650 -0.81 4.86 12.59
N ASN A 651 -1.15 5.20 13.84
CA ASN A 651 -1.63 6.54 14.18
C ASN A 651 -0.58 7.62 13.89
N SER A 652 0.68 7.39 14.27
CA SER A 652 1.77 8.34 14.04
C SER A 652 2.05 8.52 12.55
N ILE A 653 2.17 7.43 11.79
CA ILE A 653 2.34 7.46 10.33
C ILE A 653 1.18 8.22 9.67
N CYS A 654 -0.07 7.92 10.05
CA CYS A 654 -1.23 8.60 9.46
C CYS A 654 -1.26 10.10 9.77
N ARG A 655 -0.94 10.51 11.01
CA ARG A 655 -0.87 11.93 11.41
C ARG A 655 0.21 12.68 10.63
N ILE A 656 1.39 12.10 10.51
CA ILE A 656 2.50 12.66 9.73
C ILE A 656 2.08 12.75 8.25
N ALA A 657 1.57 11.67 7.67
CA ALA A 657 1.20 11.62 6.26
C ALA A 657 0.10 12.62 5.87
N GLN A 658 -0.80 12.96 6.81
CA GLN A 658 -1.86 13.94 6.59
C GLN A 658 -1.41 15.39 6.65
N LYS A 659 -0.42 15.70 7.48
CA LYS A 659 -0.14 17.11 7.83
C LYS A 659 1.32 17.51 7.63
N ALA A 660 2.29 16.60 7.62
CA ALA A 660 3.70 16.95 7.75
C ALA A 660 4.33 17.61 6.52
N ARG A 661 3.71 17.55 5.33
CA ARG A 661 4.23 18.16 4.10
C ARG A 661 4.59 19.63 4.27
N ALA A 662 3.69 20.44 4.82
CA ALA A 662 3.95 21.86 5.03
C ALA A 662 5.02 22.12 6.11
N ALA A 663 5.17 21.21 7.07
CA ALA A 663 6.22 21.26 8.08
C ALA A 663 7.60 20.78 7.56
N GLY A 664 7.70 20.34 6.30
CA GLY A 664 8.94 19.82 5.70
C GLY A 664 9.38 18.49 6.29
N MET A 665 8.43 17.63 6.63
CA MET A 665 8.72 16.31 7.16
C MET A 665 8.12 15.24 6.24
N HIS A 666 8.89 14.21 5.96
CA HIS A 666 8.62 13.24 4.91
C HIS A 666 8.79 11.82 5.41
N LEU A 667 7.93 10.90 4.95
CA LEU A 667 7.99 9.48 5.28
C LEU A 667 8.38 8.65 4.06
N VAL A 668 9.34 7.78 4.23
CA VAL A 668 9.66 6.68 3.33
C VAL A 668 9.43 5.39 4.10
N VAL A 669 8.32 4.72 3.80
CA VAL A 669 7.90 3.51 4.51
C VAL A 669 8.10 2.32 3.61
N ALA A 670 8.92 1.37 4.03
CA ALA A 670 9.17 0.17 3.25
C ALA A 670 8.73 -1.12 3.97
N THR A 671 8.42 -2.15 3.19
CA THR A 671 8.09 -3.48 3.72
C THR A 671 8.36 -4.58 2.70
N GLN A 672 8.77 -5.74 3.19
CA GLN A 672 8.89 -6.98 2.40
C GLN A 672 7.63 -7.83 2.49
N ARG A 673 6.66 -7.45 3.34
CA ARG A 673 5.40 -8.18 3.56
C ARG A 673 4.21 -7.31 3.14
N PRO A 674 3.86 -7.26 1.84
CA PRO A 674 2.78 -6.43 1.34
C PRO A 674 1.40 -7.06 1.61
N SER A 675 1.05 -7.25 2.89
CA SER A 675 -0.25 -7.73 3.33
C SER A 675 -1.17 -6.57 3.75
N SER A 676 -2.47 -6.82 3.79
CA SER A 676 -3.47 -5.81 4.22
C SER A 676 -3.34 -5.41 5.70
N ASP A 677 -2.72 -6.26 6.51
CA ASP A 677 -2.51 -6.04 7.94
C ASP A 677 -1.31 -5.11 8.20
N VAL A 678 -0.35 -5.09 7.27
CA VAL A 678 0.81 -4.21 7.30
C VAL A 678 0.51 -2.91 6.57
N ILE A 679 0.01 -2.98 5.33
CA ILE A 679 -0.37 -1.82 4.51
C ILE A 679 -1.87 -1.60 4.63
N THR A 680 -2.28 -0.89 5.67
CA THR A 680 -3.70 -0.68 5.96
C THR A 680 -4.36 0.28 4.96
N GLY A 681 -5.69 0.21 4.88
CA GLY A 681 -6.46 1.11 4.02
C GLY A 681 -6.28 2.59 4.36
N ILE A 682 -6.06 2.90 5.65
CA ILE A 682 -5.87 4.26 6.14
C ILE A 682 -4.49 4.79 5.70
N MET A 683 -3.44 3.97 5.81
CA MET A 683 -2.10 4.32 5.32
C MET A 683 -2.12 4.58 3.80
N LYS A 684 -2.76 3.70 3.03
CA LYS A 684 -2.87 3.84 1.57
C LYS A 684 -3.57 5.12 1.13
N ALA A 685 -4.56 5.56 1.89
CA ALA A 685 -5.28 6.81 1.61
C ALA A 685 -4.41 8.06 1.83
N ASN A 686 -3.41 7.97 2.70
CA ASN A 686 -2.56 9.09 3.09
C ASN A 686 -1.15 9.06 2.47
N ILE A 687 -0.72 7.90 1.92
CA ILE A 687 0.57 7.74 1.23
C ILE A 687 0.28 7.42 -0.25
N PRO A 688 0.14 8.44 -1.09
CA PRO A 688 -0.27 8.25 -2.49
C PRO A 688 0.85 7.82 -3.42
N SER A 689 2.12 8.18 -3.13
CA SER A 689 3.27 7.80 -3.96
C SER A 689 3.78 6.42 -3.59
N ARG A 690 3.98 5.56 -4.57
CA ARG A 690 4.25 4.14 -4.33
C ARG A 690 5.30 3.59 -5.28
N ILE A 691 6.15 2.72 -4.76
CA ILE A 691 7.07 1.90 -5.53
C ILE A 691 6.77 0.43 -5.23
N ALA A 692 6.45 -0.33 -6.25
CA ALA A 692 6.29 -1.77 -6.13
C ALA A 692 7.40 -2.49 -6.90
N PHE A 693 8.17 -3.27 -6.20
CA PHE A 693 9.08 -4.26 -6.75
C PHE A 693 8.32 -5.56 -7.07
N ALA A 694 9.04 -6.57 -7.55
CA ALA A 694 8.46 -7.88 -7.81
C ALA A 694 7.79 -8.46 -6.55
N VAL A 695 6.57 -8.97 -6.74
CA VAL A 695 5.76 -9.61 -5.71
C VAL A 695 5.26 -10.98 -6.18
N ALA A 696 4.87 -11.83 -5.25
CA ALA A 696 4.48 -13.20 -5.56
C ALA A 696 3.08 -13.30 -6.21
N SER A 697 2.18 -12.36 -5.94
CA SER A 697 0.79 -12.46 -6.37
C SER A 697 0.19 -11.15 -6.85
N GLN A 698 -0.86 -11.26 -7.69
CA GLN A 698 -1.68 -10.11 -8.10
C GLN A 698 -2.39 -9.43 -6.94
N ILE A 699 -2.63 -10.15 -5.84
CA ILE A 699 -3.26 -9.60 -4.63
C ILE A 699 -2.31 -8.62 -3.97
N GLU A 700 -1.04 -9.00 -3.81
CA GLU A 700 0.01 -8.14 -3.26
C GLU A 700 0.24 -6.90 -4.12
N SER A 701 0.28 -7.06 -5.47
CA SER A 701 0.35 -5.92 -6.38
C SER A 701 -0.79 -4.92 -6.15
N ARG A 702 -2.02 -5.41 -5.95
CA ARG A 702 -3.18 -4.56 -5.65
C ARG A 702 -3.14 -3.95 -4.26
N ILE A 703 -2.52 -4.62 -3.29
CA ILE A 703 -2.33 -4.04 -1.96
C ILE A 703 -1.40 -2.84 -2.05
N ILE A 704 -0.33 -2.91 -2.85
CA ILE A 704 0.63 -1.81 -2.99
C ILE A 704 0.11 -0.72 -3.93
N LEU A 705 -0.26 -1.07 -5.17
CA LEU A 705 -0.50 -0.12 -6.27
C LEU A 705 -1.99 0.12 -6.58
N ASP A 706 -2.92 -0.57 -5.93
CA ASP A 706 -4.34 -0.66 -6.30
C ASP A 706 -4.58 -1.24 -7.73
N THR A 707 -3.52 -1.66 -8.42
CA THR A 707 -3.52 -2.26 -9.76
C THR A 707 -2.68 -3.53 -9.78
N THR A 708 -2.87 -4.36 -10.81
CA THR A 708 -2.02 -5.53 -11.08
C THR A 708 -0.81 -5.13 -11.92
N GLY A 709 0.25 -5.92 -11.89
CA GLY A 709 1.43 -5.76 -12.75
C GLY A 709 2.76 -5.96 -12.04
N ALA A 710 2.84 -5.77 -10.72
CA ALA A 710 4.07 -6.00 -9.96
C ALA A 710 4.44 -7.50 -9.89
N GLU A 711 3.45 -8.40 -10.03
CA GLU A 711 3.66 -9.85 -10.13
C GLU A 711 4.32 -10.28 -11.45
N LYS A 712 4.39 -9.39 -12.43
CA LYS A 712 5.03 -9.62 -13.73
C LYS A 712 6.42 -9.00 -13.85
N LEU A 713 6.96 -8.46 -12.76
CA LEU A 713 8.30 -7.88 -12.71
C LEU A 713 9.36 -8.98 -12.58
N ILE A 714 10.56 -8.69 -13.07
CA ILE A 714 11.68 -9.64 -13.14
C ILE A 714 12.39 -9.78 -11.79
N GLY A 715 12.27 -8.77 -10.90
CA GLY A 715 13.09 -8.63 -9.70
C GLY A 715 14.42 -7.90 -9.99
N LYS A 716 15.39 -7.97 -9.05
CA LYS A 716 16.71 -7.32 -9.19
C LYS A 716 16.64 -5.84 -9.56
N GLY A 717 15.72 -5.11 -8.91
CA GLY A 717 15.56 -3.66 -9.12
C GLY A 717 14.52 -3.28 -10.16
N ASP A 718 13.89 -4.22 -10.87
CA ASP A 718 12.76 -3.95 -11.75
C ASP A 718 11.54 -3.57 -10.91
N MET A 719 10.99 -2.38 -11.13
CA MET A 719 9.92 -1.81 -10.30
C MET A 719 8.83 -1.14 -11.13
N LEU A 720 7.68 -0.96 -10.50
CA LEU A 720 6.63 -0.05 -10.92
C LEU A 720 6.63 1.17 -10.01
N TYR A 721 7.00 2.30 -10.56
CA TYR A 721 7.04 3.59 -9.89
C TYR A 721 5.76 4.37 -10.17
N ALA A 722 5.02 4.73 -9.13
CA ALA A 722 3.76 5.44 -9.17
C ALA A 722 3.85 6.73 -8.34
N PRO A 723 4.40 7.81 -8.88
CA PRO A 723 4.45 9.10 -8.19
C PRO A 723 3.06 9.73 -8.11
N LEU A 724 2.90 10.64 -7.15
CA LEU A 724 1.68 11.42 -6.99
C LEU A 724 1.40 12.26 -8.24
N GLY A 725 0.19 12.14 -8.80
CA GLY A 725 -0.26 12.90 -9.96
C GLY A 725 -0.17 12.16 -11.29
N GLU A 726 0.60 11.09 -11.40
CA GLU A 726 0.64 10.25 -12.60
C GLU A 726 -0.45 9.17 -12.56
N GLY A 727 -1.24 9.09 -13.61
CA GLY A 727 -2.40 8.19 -13.66
C GLY A 727 -2.07 6.70 -13.81
N LYS A 728 -0.82 6.35 -14.19
CA LYS A 728 -0.37 4.97 -14.38
C LYS A 728 1.05 4.78 -13.88
N PRO A 729 1.35 3.63 -13.25
CA PRO A 729 2.71 3.32 -12.82
C PRO A 729 3.67 3.24 -14.02
N LEU A 730 4.82 3.88 -13.90
CA LEU A 730 5.94 3.80 -14.83
C LEU A 730 6.82 2.60 -14.47
N ARG A 731 7.22 1.79 -15.46
CA ARG A 731 8.20 0.73 -15.22
C ARG A 731 9.60 1.31 -15.30
N VAL A 732 10.36 1.10 -14.23
CA VAL A 732 11.73 1.63 -14.06
C VAL A 732 12.66 0.50 -13.63
N GLN A 733 13.84 0.43 -14.24
CA GLN A 733 14.93 -0.36 -13.71
C GLN A 733 15.67 0.49 -12.68
N GLY A 734 15.60 0.09 -11.41
CA GLY A 734 16.21 0.79 -10.28
C GLY A 734 17.72 0.87 -10.37
N CYS A 735 18.28 1.91 -9.76
CA CYS A 735 19.71 2.05 -9.61
C CYS A 735 20.29 0.93 -8.75
N PHE A 736 21.46 0.46 -9.15
CA PHE A 736 22.27 -0.47 -8.37
C PHE A 736 23.44 0.27 -7.72
N ILE A 737 23.66 -0.02 -6.46
CA ILE A 737 24.83 0.39 -5.67
C ILE A 737 25.29 -0.82 -4.85
N SER A 738 26.60 -1.05 -4.77
CA SER A 738 27.18 -2.10 -3.95
C SER A 738 27.37 -1.66 -2.50
N ASN A 739 27.51 -2.63 -1.58
CA ASN A 739 27.79 -2.31 -0.18
C ASN A 739 29.14 -1.61 0.01
N GLU A 740 30.14 -2.01 -0.78
CA GLU A 740 31.49 -1.38 -0.76
C GLU A 740 31.45 0.09 -1.16
N GLU A 741 30.61 0.44 -2.16
CA GLU A 741 30.39 1.84 -2.55
C GLU A 741 29.69 2.64 -1.45
N ILE A 742 28.69 2.05 -0.79
CA ILE A 742 27.97 2.67 0.33
C ILE A 742 28.94 2.95 1.48
N GLU A 743 29.74 1.98 1.87
CA GLU A 743 30.75 2.10 2.92
C GLU A 743 31.77 3.18 2.60
N SER A 744 32.34 3.17 1.38
CA SER A 744 33.29 4.18 0.93
C SER A 744 32.74 5.60 0.97
N VAL A 745 31.47 5.79 0.57
CA VAL A 745 30.80 7.09 0.64
C VAL A 745 30.58 7.53 2.08
N ILE A 746 30.12 6.61 2.95
CA ILE A 746 29.86 6.88 4.36
C ILE A 746 31.15 7.21 5.12
N GLU A 747 32.23 6.44 4.89
CA GLU A 747 33.55 6.73 5.49
C GLU A 747 34.03 8.13 5.10
N LYS A 748 33.91 8.48 3.82
CA LYS A 748 34.33 9.80 3.36
C LYS A 748 33.55 10.94 4.00
N ILE A 749 32.24 10.75 4.26
CA ILE A 749 31.43 11.73 4.96
C ILE A 749 31.83 11.83 6.44
N LYS A 750 32.09 10.70 7.11
CA LYS A 750 32.51 10.66 8.52
C LYS A 750 33.89 11.28 8.75
N GLU A 751 34.81 11.24 7.77
CA GLU A 751 36.11 11.94 7.84
C GLU A 751 35.97 13.46 7.91
N THR A 752 34.90 14.00 7.28
CA THR A 752 34.71 15.46 7.18
C THR A 752 33.81 16.04 8.25
N SER A 753 32.91 15.24 8.81
CA SER A 753 31.85 15.70 9.75
C SER A 753 31.38 14.54 10.61
N THR A 754 31.33 14.73 11.92
CA THR A 754 30.79 13.75 12.87
C THR A 754 29.31 14.00 13.17
N ALA A 755 28.57 12.94 13.54
CA ALA A 755 27.16 13.07 13.94
C ALA A 755 27.03 13.76 15.29
N GLU A 756 26.18 14.76 15.36
CA GLU A 756 25.70 15.37 16.61
C GLU A 756 24.27 14.86 16.86
N TYR A 757 24.15 13.89 17.77
CA TYR A 757 22.86 13.33 18.13
C TYR A 757 22.14 14.21 19.15
N SER A 758 20.82 14.34 19.00
CA SER A 758 20.00 15.11 19.95
C SER A 758 19.66 14.25 21.19
N GLU A 759 20.21 14.62 22.34
CA GLU A 759 19.91 13.97 23.63
C GLU A 759 18.43 14.12 23.99
N GLU A 760 17.80 15.28 23.72
CA GLU A 760 16.38 15.51 23.97
C GLU A 760 15.47 14.49 23.27
N ILE A 761 15.81 14.14 22.02
CA ILE A 761 15.06 13.16 21.23
C ILE A 761 15.23 11.77 21.84
N LEU A 762 16.44 11.40 22.24
CA LEU A 762 16.74 10.10 22.84
C LEU A 762 16.00 9.92 24.17
N GLU A 763 16.03 10.92 25.06
CA GLU A 763 15.28 10.89 26.32
C GLU A 763 13.77 10.80 26.09
N HIS A 764 13.24 11.52 25.11
CA HIS A 764 11.81 11.44 24.77
C HIS A 764 11.43 10.03 24.33
N ILE A 765 12.24 9.40 23.48
CA ILE A 765 12.03 8.05 22.96
C ILE A 765 12.07 7.02 24.09
N GLU A 766 13.04 7.16 25.02
CA GLU A 766 13.17 6.24 26.17
C GLU A 766 12.00 6.34 27.14
N ARG A 767 11.60 7.54 27.50
CA ARG A 767 10.39 7.76 28.34
C ARG A 767 9.12 7.17 27.71
N GLN A 768 8.98 7.28 26.39
CA GLN A 768 7.82 6.71 25.69
C GLN A 768 7.87 5.17 25.61
N ALA A 769 9.04 4.59 25.41
CA ALA A 769 9.22 3.14 25.38
C ALA A 769 8.88 2.53 26.76
N GLU A 770 9.31 3.17 27.86
CA GLU A 770 8.98 2.75 29.24
C GLU A 770 7.48 2.87 29.53
N GLN A 771 6.80 3.92 29.08
CA GLN A 771 5.35 4.08 29.23
C GLN A 771 4.55 3.02 28.46
N THR A 772 5.08 2.55 27.34
CA THR A 772 4.46 1.47 26.56
C THR A 772 4.63 0.12 27.27
N ASP A 773 5.77 -0.12 27.93
CA ASP A 773 6.02 -1.31 28.72
C ASP A 773 5.15 -1.37 29.98
N SER A 774 4.95 -0.25 30.66
CA SER A 774 4.06 -0.17 31.82
C SER A 774 2.57 -0.38 31.47
N LYS A 775 2.17 -0.15 30.20
CA LYS A 775 0.81 -0.43 29.72
C LYS A 775 0.59 -1.85 29.22
N SER A 776 1.64 -2.57 28.83
CA SER A 776 1.56 -3.95 28.30
C SER A 776 1.93 -5.03 29.31
N GLY A 777 2.66 -4.69 30.37
CA GLY A 777 3.03 -5.57 31.48
C GLY A 777 2.04 -5.39 32.61
N GLY A 778 1.14 -6.32 32.78
CA GLY A 778 0.41 -6.45 34.03
C GLY A 778 1.39 -6.67 35.16
N SER A 779 1.32 -5.78 36.18
CA SER A 779 1.80 -5.98 37.53
C SER A 779 3.30 -6.21 37.77
N SER A 780 4.01 -5.15 38.01
CA SER A 780 4.91 -4.95 39.12
C SER A 780 5.60 -3.60 39.03
N GLY A 781 5.02 -2.57 39.54
CA GLY A 781 5.59 -1.22 39.60
C GLY A 781 5.44 -0.67 40.97
N ASP A 782 6.47 -0.10 41.43
CA ASP A 782 6.75 0.72 42.59
C ASP A 782 5.50 1.34 43.28
N PRO A 783 5.32 1.22 44.57
CA PRO A 783 4.23 1.81 45.29
C PRO A 783 4.52 3.27 45.63
N GLY A 784 4.15 4.17 44.73
CA GLY A 784 4.19 5.59 45.07
C GLY A 784 4.12 6.53 43.89
N GLU A 785 2.93 6.72 43.29
CA GLU A 785 2.45 7.89 42.56
C GLU A 785 1.45 7.49 41.46
N ASP A 786 0.22 7.32 41.88
CA ASP A 786 -1.03 7.61 41.15
C ASP A 786 -2.18 6.86 41.87
N GLU A 787 -2.50 7.27 43.06
CA GLU A 787 -3.75 6.86 43.70
C GLU A 787 -4.91 7.40 42.87
N ASP A 788 -5.84 6.52 42.48
CA ASP A 788 -7.06 6.96 41.83
C ASP A 788 -7.88 7.80 42.79
N GLU A 789 -8.21 9.03 42.42
CA GLU A 789 -8.97 9.99 43.24
C GLU A 789 -10.25 9.42 43.83
N MET A 790 -10.79 8.36 43.23
CA MET A 790 -12.03 7.70 43.69
C MET A 790 -11.83 6.50 44.59
N ILE A 791 -10.61 6.17 45.03
CA ILE A 791 -10.36 5.01 45.90
C ILE A 791 -11.09 5.13 47.24
N GLU A 792 -11.08 6.29 47.86
CA GLU A 792 -11.77 6.49 49.15
C GLU A 792 -13.28 6.33 48.97
N GLU A 793 -13.88 6.90 47.97
CA GLU A 793 -15.29 6.70 47.64
C GLU A 793 -15.63 5.25 47.31
N ALA A 794 -14.72 4.55 46.62
CA ALA A 794 -14.88 3.12 46.29
C ALA A 794 -14.85 2.26 47.57
N ILE A 795 -13.96 2.55 48.55
CA ILE A 795 -13.91 1.85 49.81
C ILE A 795 -15.19 2.13 50.66
N ASP A 796 -15.63 3.39 50.69
CA ASP A 796 -16.88 3.76 51.39
C ASP A 796 -18.08 2.98 50.84
N VAL A 797 -18.18 2.88 49.47
CA VAL A 797 -19.23 2.10 48.79
C VAL A 797 -19.11 0.59 49.06
N ILE A 798 -17.89 0.02 49.13
CA ILE A 798 -17.65 -1.38 49.49
C ILE A 798 -18.10 -1.64 50.92
N MET A 799 -17.74 -0.74 51.86
CA MET A 799 -18.11 -0.87 53.29
C MET A 799 -19.64 -0.72 53.49
N GLU A 800 -20.30 0.14 52.69
CA GLU A 800 -21.77 0.32 52.77
C GLU A 800 -22.50 -0.90 52.18
N SER A 801 -22.07 -1.39 51.04
CA SER A 801 -22.72 -2.49 50.31
C SER A 801 -22.37 -3.88 50.85
N ARG A 802 -21.31 -3.99 51.66
CA ARG A 802 -20.70 -5.25 52.14
C ARG A 802 -20.37 -6.23 51.02
N GLN A 803 -20.05 -5.71 49.84
CA GLN A 803 -19.69 -6.47 48.65
C GLN A 803 -18.53 -5.81 47.95
N ALA A 804 -17.42 -6.52 47.75
CA ALA A 804 -16.28 -6.06 46.98
C ALA A 804 -16.29 -6.75 45.60
N SER A 805 -16.85 -6.11 44.58
CA SER A 805 -16.83 -6.61 43.21
C SER A 805 -16.76 -5.49 42.18
N THR A 806 -16.02 -5.73 41.10
CA THR A 806 -15.83 -4.78 39.98
C THR A 806 -17.17 -4.32 39.39
N SER A 807 -18.12 -5.23 39.22
CA SER A 807 -19.45 -4.92 38.68
C SER A 807 -20.33 -4.09 39.61
N MET A 808 -20.09 -4.14 40.92
CA MET A 808 -20.78 -3.31 41.89
C MET A 808 -20.25 -1.87 41.81
N LEU A 809 -18.91 -1.69 41.81
CA LEU A 809 -18.29 -0.37 41.65
C LEU A 809 -18.66 0.30 40.34
N GLN A 810 -18.69 -0.44 39.26
CA GLN A 810 -19.16 0.09 37.95
C GLN A 810 -20.57 0.71 38.06
N ARG A 811 -21.49 0.00 38.72
CA ARG A 811 -22.89 0.46 38.81
C ARG A 811 -23.08 1.63 39.73
N ARG A 812 -22.35 1.63 40.88
CA ARG A 812 -22.53 2.65 41.93
C ARG A 812 -21.79 3.94 41.59
N LEU A 813 -20.55 3.83 41.11
CA LEU A 813 -19.67 4.96 40.81
C LEU A 813 -19.67 5.35 39.30
N LYS A 814 -20.44 4.65 38.47
CA LYS A 814 -20.51 4.86 37.02
C LYS A 814 -19.15 4.80 36.30
N LEU A 815 -18.27 3.93 36.74
CA LEU A 815 -16.92 3.75 36.24
C LEU A 815 -16.87 2.75 35.06
N GLY A 816 -15.89 2.91 34.18
CA GLY A 816 -15.57 1.90 33.17
C GLY A 816 -14.98 0.63 33.82
N TYR A 817 -15.10 -0.53 33.15
CA TYR A 817 -14.66 -1.83 33.70
C TYR A 817 -13.18 -1.81 34.11
N SER A 818 -12.29 -1.31 33.25
CA SER A 818 -10.84 -1.27 33.51
C SER A 818 -10.47 -0.39 34.70
N ARG A 819 -11.14 0.75 34.90
CA ARG A 819 -10.90 1.64 36.03
C ARG A 819 -11.42 1.02 37.32
N ALA A 820 -12.61 0.42 37.32
CA ALA A 820 -13.19 -0.25 38.45
C ALA A 820 -12.36 -1.50 38.90
N ALA A 821 -11.77 -2.24 37.92
CA ALA A 821 -10.88 -3.35 38.19
C ALA A 821 -9.58 -2.86 38.88
N ARG A 822 -8.94 -1.82 38.31
CA ARG A 822 -7.73 -1.23 38.91
C ARG A 822 -7.95 -0.69 40.33
N ILE A 823 -9.07 -0.04 40.61
CA ILE A 823 -9.43 0.44 41.96
C ILE A 823 -9.59 -0.73 42.93
N ILE A 824 -10.24 -1.83 42.50
CA ILE A 824 -10.34 -3.05 43.35
C ILE A 824 -8.98 -3.66 43.62
N ASP A 825 -8.08 -3.72 42.64
CA ASP A 825 -6.73 -4.26 42.83
C ASP A 825 -5.92 -3.35 43.80
N GLN A 826 -6.01 -2.03 43.70
CA GLN A 826 -5.38 -1.10 44.67
C GLN A 826 -5.97 -1.20 46.07
N ILE A 827 -7.26 -1.54 46.21
CA ILE A 827 -7.89 -1.76 47.51
C ILE A 827 -7.44 -3.10 48.12
N GLU A 828 -7.18 -4.14 47.29
CA GLU A 828 -6.57 -5.40 47.70
C GLU A 828 -5.14 -5.20 48.19
N GLU A 829 -4.30 -4.47 47.46
CA GLU A 829 -2.93 -4.13 47.84
C GLU A 829 -2.84 -3.42 49.20
N ARG A 830 -3.84 -2.63 49.54
CA ARG A 830 -3.95 -2.00 50.87
C ARG A 830 -4.41 -2.95 51.96
N GLY A 831 -4.70 -4.21 51.65
CA GLY A 831 -5.17 -5.21 52.60
C GLY A 831 -6.58 -4.96 53.16
N ILE A 832 -7.40 -4.15 52.46
CA ILE A 832 -8.77 -3.84 52.87
C ILE A 832 -9.74 -4.95 52.43
N ILE A 833 -9.44 -5.57 51.30
CA ILE A 833 -10.19 -6.71 50.73
C ILE A 833 -9.23 -7.87 50.45
N GLY A 834 -9.76 -9.10 50.46
CA GLY A 834 -9.02 -10.32 50.16
C GLY A 834 -8.82 -10.58 48.66
N PRO A 835 -7.99 -11.59 48.32
CA PRO A 835 -7.64 -11.94 46.97
C PRO A 835 -8.84 -12.41 46.15
N PHE A 836 -8.66 -12.41 44.81
CA PHE A 836 -9.70 -12.81 43.86
C PHE A 836 -10.15 -14.26 44.01
N GLU A 837 -11.42 -14.50 44.35
CA GLU A 837 -12.04 -15.81 44.50
C GLU A 837 -12.93 -16.26 43.34
N GLY A 838 -12.59 -15.89 42.10
CA GLY A 838 -13.37 -16.26 40.91
C GLY A 838 -14.66 -15.44 40.76
N SER A 839 -15.82 -16.07 40.62
CA SER A 839 -17.09 -15.39 40.39
C SER A 839 -17.78 -14.82 41.64
N LYS A 840 -17.21 -15.05 42.83
CA LYS A 840 -17.74 -14.52 44.11
C LYS A 840 -17.17 -13.13 44.40
N PRO A 841 -17.93 -12.26 45.09
CA PRO A 841 -17.38 -11.02 45.65
C PRO A 841 -16.21 -11.32 46.63
N ARG A 842 -15.16 -10.50 46.55
CA ARG A 842 -13.96 -10.64 47.41
C ARG A 842 -14.36 -10.40 48.86
N GLN A 843 -13.68 -11.04 49.80
CA GLN A 843 -13.92 -10.86 51.24
C GLN A 843 -13.44 -9.48 51.68
N ILE A 844 -14.16 -8.84 52.60
CA ILE A 844 -13.75 -7.58 53.21
C ILE A 844 -12.98 -7.96 54.49
N LEU A 845 -11.73 -7.52 54.60
CA LEU A 845 -10.80 -7.92 55.68
C LEU A 845 -10.84 -7.01 56.89
N ILE A 846 -11.28 -5.73 56.70
CA ILE A 846 -11.35 -4.73 57.78
C ILE A 846 -12.80 -4.36 58.08
N SER A 847 -13.04 -3.92 59.34
CA SER A 847 -14.34 -3.43 59.76
C SER A 847 -14.56 -1.97 59.33
N ARG A 848 -15.82 -1.54 59.34
CA ARG A 848 -16.18 -0.14 59.01
C ARG A 848 -15.59 0.84 60.04
N GLU A 849 -15.43 0.40 61.28
CA GLU A 849 -14.88 1.19 62.38
C GLU A 849 -13.37 1.40 62.20
N GLU A 850 -12.63 0.34 61.81
CA GLU A 850 -11.20 0.41 61.49
C GLU A 850 -10.93 1.28 60.28
N TRP A 851 -11.80 1.25 59.24
CA TRP A 851 -11.67 2.13 58.08
C TRP A 851 -11.86 3.60 58.47
N GLN A 852 -12.82 3.91 59.35
CA GLN A 852 -13.04 5.28 59.85
C GLN A 852 -11.86 5.76 60.67
N GLU A 853 -11.26 4.91 61.52
CA GLU A 853 -10.05 5.26 62.26
C GLU A 853 -8.85 5.55 61.32
N MET A 854 -8.66 4.74 60.29
CA MET A 854 -7.60 4.98 59.28
C MET A 854 -7.79 6.30 58.56
N LYS A 855 -9.03 6.64 58.18
CA LYS A 855 -9.39 7.90 57.54
C LYS A 855 -9.16 9.13 58.48
N LEU A 856 -9.44 8.99 59.78
CA LEU A 856 -9.16 10.00 60.78
C LEU A 856 -7.67 10.21 61.00
N ARG A 857 -6.88 9.14 61.07
CA ARG A 857 -5.41 9.23 61.21
C ARG A 857 -4.73 9.87 60.05
N ARG A 858 -5.24 9.67 58.80
CA ARG A 858 -4.69 10.28 57.58
C ARG A 858 -4.99 11.79 57.50
N ASN A 859 -6.11 12.24 58.07
CA ASN A 859 -6.53 13.63 58.04
C ASN A 859 -6.00 14.45 59.24
N MET A 860 -5.18 13.87 60.17
CA MET A 860 -4.50 14.65 61.19
C MET A 860 -3.25 15.32 60.64
N PRO A 861 -3.09 16.63 60.78
CA PRO A 861 -1.86 17.30 60.33
C PRO A 861 -0.69 16.76 61.16
N ILE A 862 0.39 16.47 60.50
CA ILE A 862 1.69 16.12 61.10
C ILE A 862 2.19 17.39 61.78
N GLU A 863 2.19 17.42 63.13
CA GLU A 863 2.86 18.46 63.93
C GLU A 863 4.38 18.34 63.84
#